data_623de8190612a34bea18ada4b7315ebc
#
_entry.id   623de8190612a34bea18ada4b7315ebc
#
_cell.length_a   1.000
_cell.length_b   1.000
_cell.length_c   1.000
_cell.angle_alpha   90.00
_cell.angle_beta   90.00
_cell.angle_gamma   90.00
#
_symmetry.space_group_name_H-M   'P 1'
#
loop_
_entity.id
_entity.type
_entity.pdbx_description
1 polymer ?
#
loop_
_entity_poly.entity_id
_entity_poly.type
_entity_poly.pdbx_seq_one_letter_code
_entity_poly.pdbx_strand_id
1 'polypeptide(L)'
;MRARRRALATIIAAVAVLAAGCSNSTGVSVKDRTSVPADTAVDTTASDNTSPDTPDTTGAPTTDPVPKGTIEWGACTDELAEDPVLQCATLRVPLDYDAPNGETLDIALVRVPATDDRHGAVLFNPGGPGGSGFDPIAVSGSVIQLELGLTKFDIVGFDPRGVDRSGGIKCVDDAFQDAHLYLDDTPDTPEEQALLDEADQGFIDGCKANYGDTLKFYSTANTARDMDSIRVGLGDEQMSFLGISYGTYLGGVYATLFPDRVRAMVLDSAYEPNGDTIEQQYLTQLVGFEGAFNDWAAWCQDDTTCPFNAPDVGARWDALRLQLDATPLIATDGREGNQGALDRATTAALYSKGQWPVLAAALASAEAGDPAGIFTLADDYNGRSADGTFNTLFQSIGIISCASGISTPAPDDPEGLLAKIKEQAPRFGADVTLEDLTDIDGDDCGQLTGPTEIVELNYSGEGPIVVVGGTNDPATPIRWAQEMTAELGPNARMVTFTGEGHGQLLTSTCVTEIEAALLADLTLPDDGAVCDPDPAIEEPAWWDNLDFPDEFSDVVALPSVSAALGLTESLGYGEIRTTTLGSQEASDAFETVLNESDLETAGNQDLGIADTIETGYFTPEGDLLVVIVMGPDAFDTDELSSAKASVPPGQTVVLYLYLPQ
;
A
#
# COMPACT_ATOMS: atom_id res chain seq x y z
N MET A 1 -32.77 5.07 10.21
CA MET A 1 -32.51 6.36 9.57
C MET A 1 -31.38 7.17 10.22
N ARG A 2 -31.37 7.44 11.55
CA ARG A 2 -30.25 8.21 12.16
C ARG A 2 -28.90 7.49 12.19
N ALA A 3 -28.88 6.17 12.31
CA ALA A 3 -27.65 5.36 12.28
C ALA A 3 -27.09 5.23 10.85
N ARG A 4 -27.95 5.07 9.84
CA ARG A 4 -27.54 5.08 8.41
C ARG A 4 -26.97 6.44 7.96
N ARG A 5 -27.54 7.56 8.47
CA ARG A 5 -27.05 8.91 8.14
C ARG A 5 -25.64 9.20 8.68
N ARG A 6 -25.25 8.58 9.80
CA ARG A 6 -23.85 8.70 10.33
C ARG A 6 -22.87 7.79 9.60
N ALA A 7 -23.30 6.62 9.19
CA ALA A 7 -22.45 5.67 8.45
C ALA A 7 -22.07 6.20 7.04
N LEU A 8 -23.03 6.82 6.31
CA LEU A 8 -22.77 7.33 4.96
C LEU A 8 -21.76 8.50 4.94
N ALA A 9 -21.79 9.37 5.93
CA ALA A 9 -20.86 10.50 6.03
C ALA A 9 -19.40 10.06 6.28
N THR A 10 -19.21 8.91 6.96
CA THR A 10 -17.90 8.31 7.22
C THR A 10 -17.34 7.62 5.96
N ILE A 11 -18.18 7.13 5.07
CA ILE A 11 -17.77 6.41 3.85
C ILE A 11 -16.97 7.31 2.92
N ILE A 12 -17.34 8.57 2.74
CA ILE A 12 -16.70 9.48 1.77
C ILE A 12 -15.30 9.90 2.22
N ALA A 13 -15.11 10.20 3.50
CA ALA A 13 -13.79 10.50 4.05
C ALA A 13 -12.84 9.29 3.99
N ALA A 14 -13.36 8.08 4.07
CA ALA A 14 -12.56 6.87 4.16
C ALA A 14 -12.22 6.24 2.80
N VAL A 15 -13.05 6.45 1.78
CA VAL A 15 -12.73 6.01 0.41
C VAL A 15 -11.61 6.88 -0.17
N ALA A 16 -11.57 8.16 0.17
CA ALA A 16 -10.46 9.05 -0.14
C ALA A 16 -9.09 8.53 0.36
N VAL A 17 -9.10 7.76 1.45
CA VAL A 17 -7.88 7.27 2.11
C VAL A 17 -7.48 5.86 1.68
N LEU A 18 -8.39 5.02 1.19
CA LEU A 18 -8.04 3.69 0.70
C LEU A 18 -7.31 3.73 -0.66
N ALA A 19 -7.63 4.69 -1.51
CA ALA A 19 -6.86 4.95 -2.74
C ALA A 19 -5.51 5.64 -2.45
N ALA A 20 -5.41 6.36 -1.30
CA ALA A 20 -4.18 6.94 -0.76
C ALA A 20 -3.45 6.01 0.24
N GLY A 21 -4.02 4.86 0.54
CA GLY A 21 -3.59 3.95 1.63
C GLY A 21 -2.23 3.26 1.46
N CYS A 22 -1.50 3.58 0.39
CA CYS A 22 -0.05 3.40 0.34
C CYS A 22 0.73 4.68 0.69
N SER A 23 0.05 5.80 0.97
CA SER A 23 0.70 7.08 1.22
C SER A 23 -0.07 7.89 2.26
N ASN A 24 0.33 7.90 3.47
CA ASN A 24 0.42 9.01 4.41
C ASN A 24 0.65 8.50 5.85
N SER A 25 1.91 8.32 6.20
CA SER A 25 2.31 8.42 7.59
C SER A 25 2.79 9.85 7.82
N THR A 26 1.95 10.71 8.37
CA THR A 26 2.39 11.97 8.93
C THR A 26 3.43 11.68 10.02
N GLY A 27 4.65 12.17 9.81
CA GLY A 27 5.80 11.86 10.64
C GLY A 27 5.63 12.28 12.09
N VAL A 28 5.53 11.30 12.98
CA VAL A 28 5.62 11.54 14.43
C VAL A 28 7.08 11.76 14.80
N SER A 29 7.41 13.00 15.14
CA SER A 29 8.72 13.38 15.69
C SER A 29 8.97 12.68 17.04
N VAL A 30 9.82 11.68 17.06
CA VAL A 30 10.32 11.06 18.30
C VAL A 30 11.26 12.02 18.99
N LYS A 31 10.81 12.61 20.12
CA LYS A 31 11.67 13.36 21.02
C LYS A 31 12.70 12.44 21.66
N ASP A 32 13.96 12.82 21.52
CA ASP A 32 15.13 12.26 22.20
C ASP A 32 14.85 11.68 23.58
N ARG A 33 15.11 10.40 23.76
CA ARG A 33 15.36 9.81 25.06
C ARG A 33 16.85 9.75 25.31
N THR A 34 17.28 10.62 26.18
CA THR A 34 18.62 10.72 26.76
C THR A 34 19.12 9.37 27.31
N SER A 35 20.35 9.09 26.94
CA SER A 35 21.31 8.10 27.42
C SER A 35 21.22 7.78 28.92
N VAL A 36 21.24 6.50 29.25
CA VAL A 36 21.58 5.97 30.58
C VAL A 36 23.01 5.38 30.53
N PRO A 37 23.87 5.64 31.51
CA PRO A 37 25.30 5.33 31.42
C PRO A 37 25.58 3.84 31.65
N ALA A 38 26.59 3.36 30.96
CA ALA A 38 27.23 2.09 31.23
C ALA A 38 28.02 2.15 32.55
N ASP A 39 27.87 1.15 33.39
CA ASP A 39 28.95 0.75 34.30
C ASP A 39 28.82 -0.69 34.78
N THR A 40 29.92 -1.34 34.65
CA THR A 40 30.68 -2.33 35.40
C THR A 40 30.63 -3.79 34.97
N ALA A 41 31.83 -4.16 34.52
CA ALA A 41 32.31 -5.52 34.31
C ALA A 41 32.50 -6.27 35.65
N VAL A 42 32.28 -7.59 35.65
CA VAL A 42 33.00 -8.60 36.49
C VAL A 42 32.87 -9.98 35.82
N ASP A 43 33.95 -10.40 35.30
CA ASP A 43 34.89 -11.47 35.64
C ASP A 43 34.52 -12.94 35.31
N THR A 44 35.45 -13.50 34.62
CA THR A 44 35.57 -14.84 34.07
C THR A 44 35.79 -15.92 35.11
N THR A 45 35.21 -17.09 34.97
CA THR A 45 35.95 -18.35 35.17
C THR A 45 35.41 -19.49 34.32
N ALA A 46 36.34 -20.14 33.64
CA ALA A 46 36.16 -21.32 32.82
C ALA A 46 36.08 -22.59 33.66
N SER A 47 35.39 -23.62 33.17
CA SER A 47 35.85 -25.00 33.25
C SER A 47 35.01 -25.96 32.40
N ASP A 48 35.57 -26.42 31.37
CA ASP A 48 35.93 -27.78 30.90
C ASP A 48 34.87 -28.89 30.76
N ASN A 49 34.82 -29.34 29.49
CA ASN A 49 34.77 -30.74 28.97
C ASN A 49 33.51 -31.59 29.14
N THR A 50 32.88 -31.95 28.05
CA THR A 50 33.09 -33.23 27.35
C THR A 50 32.26 -33.31 26.05
N SER A 51 32.85 -33.91 25.03
CA SER A 51 32.38 -34.16 23.65
C SER A 51 31.47 -35.41 23.56
N PRO A 52 31.01 -35.81 22.35
CA PRO A 52 29.75 -35.47 21.72
C PRO A 52 28.83 -36.72 21.57
N ASP A 53 27.52 -36.49 21.62
CA ASP A 53 26.56 -37.45 21.09
C ASP A 53 25.74 -36.80 19.97
N THR A 54 25.67 -37.50 18.86
CA THR A 54 24.89 -37.18 17.67
C THR A 54 23.41 -37.01 18.00
N PRO A 55 22.75 -35.94 17.57
CA PRO A 55 21.29 -35.84 17.68
C PRO A 55 20.60 -36.58 16.54
N ASP A 56 19.72 -37.45 16.94
CA ASP A 56 18.70 -38.12 16.16
C ASP A 56 17.70 -37.07 15.62
N THR A 57 17.64 -36.90 14.28
CA THR A 57 16.74 -35.98 13.60
C THR A 57 15.39 -36.65 13.36
N THR A 58 14.53 -36.74 14.37
CA THR A 58 13.10 -36.95 14.25
C THR A 58 12.39 -36.35 15.45
N GLY A 59 12.28 -35.02 15.46
CA GLY A 59 11.42 -34.28 16.38
C GLY A 59 10.50 -33.39 15.58
N ALA A 60 9.20 -33.69 15.65
CA ALA A 60 8.16 -32.75 15.22
C ALA A 60 8.38 -31.39 15.92
N PRO A 61 8.05 -30.24 15.28
CA PRO A 61 8.21 -28.93 15.88
C PRO A 61 7.43 -28.90 17.22
N THR A 62 8.17 -28.65 18.30
CA THR A 62 7.55 -28.50 19.61
C THR A 62 6.75 -27.21 19.64
N THR A 63 5.45 -27.38 19.70
CA THR A 63 4.51 -26.31 19.99
C THR A 63 4.73 -25.79 21.41
N ASP A 64 4.89 -24.46 21.52
CA ASP A 64 4.92 -23.59 22.70
C ASP A 64 6.31 -23.14 23.17
N PRO A 65 6.53 -21.84 23.30
CA PRO A 65 5.81 -20.96 24.22
C PRO A 65 5.43 -19.60 23.63
N VAL A 66 4.18 -19.40 23.38
CA VAL A 66 3.61 -18.06 23.14
C VAL A 66 3.60 -17.30 24.47
N PRO A 67 3.95 -16.00 24.51
CA PRO A 67 3.78 -15.19 25.70
C PRO A 67 2.34 -15.28 26.20
N LYS A 68 2.13 -15.65 27.45
CA LYS A 68 0.81 -15.70 28.08
C LYS A 68 0.42 -14.27 28.50
N GLY A 69 0.06 -13.43 27.53
CA GLY A 69 -0.43 -12.08 27.79
C GLY A 69 -1.73 -11.83 27.05
N THR A 70 -2.73 -11.33 27.76
CA THR A 70 -3.89 -10.67 27.14
C THR A 70 -3.41 -9.35 26.58
N ILE A 71 -3.87 -8.97 25.39
CA ILE A 71 -3.62 -7.64 24.83
C ILE A 71 -4.42 -6.63 25.66
N GLU A 72 -3.74 -5.64 26.22
CA GLU A 72 -4.35 -4.57 27.01
C GLU A 72 -4.68 -3.41 26.08
N TRP A 73 -5.92 -3.36 25.62
CA TRP A 73 -6.41 -2.31 24.75
C TRP A 73 -6.69 -1.02 25.51
N GLY A 74 -6.25 0.11 24.99
CA GLY A 74 -6.48 1.46 25.50
C GLY A 74 -6.91 2.42 24.41
N ALA A 75 -7.21 3.67 24.78
CA ALA A 75 -7.36 4.73 23.79
C ALA A 75 -6.03 4.94 23.06
N CYS A 76 -6.11 5.24 21.78
CA CYS A 76 -4.93 5.64 21.01
C CYS A 76 -4.38 6.98 21.53
N THR A 77 -3.13 7.27 21.24
CA THR A 77 -2.46 8.50 21.61
C THR A 77 -2.11 9.32 20.37
N ASP A 78 -1.61 10.52 20.59
CA ASP A 78 -1.15 11.43 19.55
C ASP A 78 -2.29 11.82 18.58
N GLU A 79 -2.07 11.79 17.30
CA GLU A 79 -3.02 12.21 16.28
C GLU A 79 -4.29 11.35 16.22
N LEU A 80 -4.17 10.07 16.62
CA LEU A 80 -5.31 9.13 16.68
C LEU A 80 -6.15 9.29 17.97
N ALA A 81 -5.76 10.16 18.90
CA ALA A 81 -6.48 10.36 20.17
C ALA A 81 -7.89 10.98 19.98
N GLU A 82 -8.14 11.59 18.84
CA GLU A 82 -9.42 12.23 18.52
C GLU A 82 -10.47 11.23 18.03
N ASP A 83 -10.08 10.03 17.54
CA ASP A 83 -11.03 8.99 17.17
C ASP A 83 -11.39 8.09 18.38
N PRO A 84 -12.61 8.25 18.94
CA PRO A 84 -13.02 7.48 20.11
C PRO A 84 -13.36 6.01 19.80
N VAL A 85 -13.42 5.62 18.52
CA VAL A 85 -13.71 4.23 18.09
C VAL A 85 -12.44 3.40 18.14
N LEU A 86 -11.30 3.98 17.80
CA LEU A 86 -10.02 3.28 17.74
C LEU A 86 -9.50 2.90 19.13
N GLN A 87 -8.94 1.71 19.18
CA GLN A 87 -8.21 1.22 20.36
C GLN A 87 -6.84 0.75 19.95
N CYS A 88 -5.83 1.20 20.70
CA CYS A 88 -4.42 0.86 20.48
C CYS A 88 -3.89 -0.06 21.58
N ALA A 89 -2.91 -0.86 21.24
CA ALA A 89 -2.21 -1.75 22.16
C ALA A 89 -0.79 -2.04 21.69
N THR A 90 -0.03 -2.64 22.59
CA THR A 90 1.30 -3.18 22.27
C THR A 90 1.37 -4.62 22.79
N LEU A 91 1.85 -5.53 21.94
CA LEU A 91 2.10 -6.93 22.29
C LEU A 91 3.59 -7.22 22.28
N ARG A 92 4.12 -7.68 23.42
CA ARG A 92 5.51 -8.09 23.52
C ARG A 92 5.70 -9.53 23.02
N VAL A 93 6.62 -9.72 22.06
CA VAL A 93 6.97 -11.01 21.46
C VAL A 93 8.47 -11.28 21.55
N PRO A 94 8.95 -12.52 21.48
CA PRO A 94 10.37 -12.80 21.40
C PRO A 94 10.97 -12.24 20.10
N LEU A 95 12.17 -11.69 20.17
CA LEU A 95 12.96 -11.41 18.96
C LEU A 95 13.29 -12.73 18.25
N ASP A 96 13.78 -13.72 19.02
CA ASP A 96 14.12 -15.06 18.57
C ASP A 96 13.15 -16.08 19.21
N TYR A 97 12.35 -16.74 18.40
CA TYR A 97 11.40 -17.74 18.87
C TYR A 97 12.06 -19.05 19.38
N ASP A 98 13.32 -19.30 18.98
CA ASP A 98 14.12 -20.40 19.54
C ASP A 98 14.69 -20.06 20.94
N ALA A 99 14.74 -18.76 21.27
CA ALA A 99 15.18 -18.24 22.55
C ALA A 99 14.11 -17.34 23.23
N PRO A 100 12.90 -17.86 23.56
CA PRO A 100 11.72 -17.06 23.89
C PRO A 100 11.84 -16.29 25.21
N ASN A 101 12.87 -16.52 26.01
CA ASN A 101 13.18 -15.76 27.23
C ASN A 101 14.34 -14.76 27.02
N GLY A 102 14.80 -14.58 25.79
CA GLY A 102 15.84 -13.66 25.38
C GLY A 102 15.33 -12.23 25.15
N GLU A 103 15.86 -11.59 24.12
CA GLU A 103 15.42 -10.26 23.68
C GLU A 103 14.00 -10.30 23.13
N THR A 104 13.30 -9.18 23.26
CA THR A 104 11.89 -9.06 22.86
C THR A 104 11.68 -7.86 21.98
N LEU A 105 10.64 -7.92 21.14
CA LEU A 105 10.08 -6.81 20.37
C LEU A 105 8.70 -6.44 20.91
N ASP A 106 8.33 -5.20 20.73
CA ASP A 106 6.98 -4.69 21.01
C ASP A 106 6.27 -4.52 19.64
N ILE A 107 5.20 -5.28 19.41
CA ILE A 107 4.36 -5.19 18.21
C ILE A 107 3.24 -4.20 18.47
N ALA A 108 3.15 -3.17 17.66
CA ALA A 108 2.10 -2.16 17.72
C ALA A 108 0.82 -2.68 17.06
N LEU A 109 -0.31 -2.41 17.70
CA LEU A 109 -1.63 -2.89 17.30
C LEU A 109 -2.64 -1.75 17.37
N VAL A 110 -3.52 -1.70 16.38
CA VAL A 110 -4.73 -0.87 16.39
C VAL A 110 -5.94 -1.75 16.08
N ARG A 111 -7.10 -1.40 16.60
CA ARG A 111 -8.34 -2.06 16.19
C ARG A 111 -9.53 -1.12 16.14
N VAL A 112 -10.46 -1.47 15.23
CA VAL A 112 -11.85 -1.09 15.27
C VAL A 112 -12.61 -2.23 15.93
N PRO A 113 -13.21 -2.04 17.14
CA PRO A 113 -13.91 -3.09 17.84
C PRO A 113 -15.17 -3.56 17.11
N ALA A 114 -15.57 -4.81 17.30
CA ALA A 114 -16.87 -5.31 16.88
C ALA A 114 -18.00 -4.44 17.46
N THR A 115 -18.99 -4.13 16.63
CA THR A 115 -20.17 -3.32 17.03
C THR A 115 -21.34 -4.18 17.51
N ASP A 116 -21.30 -5.48 17.18
CA ASP A 116 -22.25 -6.51 17.62
C ASP A 116 -21.57 -7.51 18.57
N ASP A 117 -22.25 -8.63 18.91
CA ASP A 117 -21.68 -9.73 19.70
C ASP A 117 -20.43 -10.28 19.00
N ARG A 118 -19.27 -10.09 19.63
CA ARG A 118 -17.96 -10.43 19.05
C ARG A 118 -17.83 -11.93 18.77
N HIS A 119 -17.50 -12.28 17.53
CA HIS A 119 -17.21 -13.64 17.07
C HIS A 119 -15.70 -13.92 16.93
N GLY A 120 -14.88 -12.89 16.80
CA GLY A 120 -13.43 -13.01 16.61
C GLY A 120 -12.83 -11.72 16.07
N ALA A 121 -11.64 -11.82 15.50
CA ALA A 121 -10.98 -10.71 14.82
C ALA A 121 -10.61 -11.09 13.38
N VAL A 122 -10.54 -10.10 12.50
CA VAL A 122 -9.87 -10.17 11.20
C VAL A 122 -8.59 -9.36 11.33
N LEU A 123 -7.46 -10.02 11.15
CA LEU A 123 -6.15 -9.39 11.15
C LEU A 123 -5.82 -8.94 9.72
N PHE A 124 -5.26 -7.76 9.57
CA PHE A 124 -4.98 -7.14 8.27
C PHE A 124 -3.49 -6.90 8.06
N ASN A 125 -3.02 -7.13 6.81
CA ASN A 125 -1.69 -6.74 6.36
C ASN A 125 -1.71 -6.30 4.88
N PRO A 126 -1.25 -5.09 4.55
CA PRO A 126 -1.30 -4.54 3.19
C PRO A 126 -0.18 -5.05 2.28
N GLY A 127 0.86 -5.67 2.81
CA GLY A 127 1.98 -6.17 2.04
C GLY A 127 3.25 -5.35 2.15
N GLY A 128 3.88 -5.13 1.02
CA GLY A 128 5.20 -4.56 0.85
C GLY A 128 6.22 -5.61 0.37
N PRO A 129 6.97 -6.36 1.23
CA PRO A 129 7.00 -6.34 2.71
C PRO A 129 7.40 -5.00 3.30
N GLY A 130 7.10 -4.79 4.57
CA GLY A 130 7.45 -3.54 5.28
C GLY A 130 6.34 -2.49 5.33
N GLY A 131 5.18 -2.76 4.73
CA GLY A 131 4.00 -1.91 4.86
C GLY A 131 3.38 -1.98 6.25
N SER A 132 2.99 -0.82 6.79
CA SER A 132 2.24 -0.73 8.04
C SER A 132 0.84 -1.34 7.87
N GLY A 133 0.49 -2.31 8.69
CA GLY A 133 -0.90 -2.77 8.80
C GLY A 133 -1.69 -1.96 9.82
N PHE A 134 -1.02 -1.19 10.65
CA PHE A 134 -1.61 -0.31 11.65
C PHE A 134 -2.31 0.89 10.98
N ASP A 135 -1.61 1.63 10.12
CA ASP A 135 -2.10 2.88 9.54
C ASP A 135 -3.36 2.73 8.69
N PRO A 136 -3.47 1.77 7.75
CA PRO A 136 -4.70 1.58 6.99
C PRO A 136 -5.92 1.27 7.87
N ILE A 137 -5.74 0.51 8.96
CA ILE A 137 -6.84 0.22 9.87
C ILE A 137 -7.16 1.41 10.77
N ALA A 138 -6.17 2.19 11.16
CA ALA A 138 -6.40 3.43 11.90
C ALA A 138 -7.25 4.43 11.09
N VAL A 139 -7.06 4.48 9.79
CA VAL A 139 -7.76 5.40 8.90
C VAL A 139 -9.06 4.82 8.35
N SER A 140 -9.03 3.59 7.84
CA SER A 140 -10.12 3.01 7.05
C SER A 140 -10.78 1.77 7.69
N GLY A 141 -10.33 1.35 8.87
CA GLY A 141 -10.83 0.12 9.50
C GLY A 141 -12.33 0.10 9.76
N SER A 142 -12.95 1.25 10.06
CA SER A 142 -14.39 1.35 10.23
C SER A 142 -15.17 1.16 8.92
N VAL A 143 -14.61 1.60 7.80
CA VAL A 143 -15.18 1.40 6.46
C VAL A 143 -15.03 -0.04 6.05
N ILE A 144 -13.84 -0.62 6.18
CA ILE A 144 -13.61 -2.05 5.90
C ILE A 144 -14.59 -2.91 6.70
N GLN A 145 -14.79 -2.61 8.00
CA GLN A 145 -15.76 -3.33 8.84
C GLN A 145 -17.19 -3.24 8.29
N LEU A 146 -17.58 -2.05 7.84
CA LEU A 146 -18.93 -1.78 7.35
C LEU A 146 -19.18 -2.43 5.99
N GLU A 147 -18.29 -2.19 5.02
CA GLU A 147 -18.44 -2.64 3.64
C GLU A 147 -18.38 -4.18 3.54
N LEU A 148 -17.50 -4.80 4.33
CA LEU A 148 -17.45 -6.26 4.41
C LEU A 148 -18.54 -6.86 5.35
N GLY A 149 -19.42 -6.05 5.94
CA GLY A 149 -20.46 -6.52 6.87
C GLY A 149 -19.92 -7.22 8.12
N LEU A 150 -18.69 -6.91 8.53
CA LEU A 150 -17.96 -7.58 9.61
C LEU A 150 -18.26 -7.00 11.00
N THR A 151 -19.52 -6.59 11.26
CA THR A 151 -19.93 -5.96 12.53
C THR A 151 -19.69 -6.82 13.78
N LYS A 152 -19.52 -8.14 13.61
CA LYS A 152 -19.21 -9.10 14.68
C LYS A 152 -17.71 -9.38 14.84
N PHE A 153 -16.86 -8.72 14.10
CA PHE A 153 -15.42 -8.93 14.15
C PHE A 153 -14.70 -7.65 14.52
N ASP A 154 -13.69 -7.76 15.38
CA ASP A 154 -12.69 -6.69 15.50
C ASP A 154 -11.90 -6.66 14.18
N ILE A 155 -11.68 -5.48 13.60
CA ILE A 155 -10.72 -5.32 12.52
C ILE A 155 -9.42 -4.86 13.14
N VAL A 156 -8.37 -5.64 12.99
CA VAL A 156 -7.11 -5.45 13.71
C VAL A 156 -5.98 -5.21 12.71
N GLY A 157 -5.35 -4.05 12.80
CA GLY A 157 -4.11 -3.72 12.12
C GLY A 157 -2.92 -3.91 13.04
N PHE A 158 -1.77 -4.25 12.48
CA PHE A 158 -0.51 -4.34 13.19
C PHE A 158 0.66 -3.95 12.31
N ASP A 159 1.66 -3.32 12.89
CA ASP A 159 2.95 -3.18 12.24
C ASP A 159 3.72 -4.47 12.43
N PRO A 160 4.14 -5.18 11.36
CA PRO A 160 5.01 -6.33 11.48
C PRO A 160 6.33 -5.98 12.18
N ARG A 161 7.04 -6.99 12.70
CA ARG A 161 8.39 -6.79 13.24
C ARG A 161 9.29 -6.07 12.23
N GLY A 162 9.99 -5.04 12.67
CA GLY A 162 10.86 -4.22 11.82
C GLY A 162 10.14 -3.16 10.99
N VAL A 163 8.83 -2.98 11.20
CA VAL A 163 8.02 -1.98 10.51
C VAL A 163 7.59 -0.89 11.50
N ASP A 164 7.78 0.33 11.16
CA ASP A 164 7.35 1.56 11.84
C ASP A 164 7.34 1.46 13.37
N ARG A 165 6.17 1.36 14.02
CA ARG A 165 6.02 1.34 15.49
C ARG A 165 6.52 0.06 16.13
N SER A 166 6.70 -1.01 15.35
CA SER A 166 7.18 -2.33 15.79
C SER A 166 8.69 -2.48 15.66
N GLY A 167 9.43 -1.45 16.04
CA GLY A 167 10.89 -1.43 15.96
C GLY A 167 11.40 -1.28 14.53
N GLY A 168 10.81 -0.33 13.81
CA GLY A 168 11.08 -0.04 12.41
C GLY A 168 12.57 -0.04 12.06
N ILE A 169 12.93 -0.76 11.01
CA ILE A 169 14.32 -0.88 10.56
C ILE A 169 14.76 0.43 9.94
N LYS A 170 15.77 1.06 10.54
CA LYS A 170 16.47 2.23 10.02
C LYS A 170 17.97 1.95 9.98
N CYS A 171 18.44 1.51 8.83
CA CYS A 171 19.85 1.26 8.55
C CYS A 171 20.61 2.57 8.32
N VAL A 172 19.97 3.51 7.65
CA VAL A 172 20.47 4.85 7.36
C VAL A 172 19.49 5.91 7.85
N ASP A 173 19.95 7.13 8.04
CA ASP A 173 19.07 8.25 8.41
C ASP A 173 18.32 8.82 7.19
N ASP A 174 17.30 9.64 7.46
CA ASP A 174 16.45 10.22 6.45
C ASP A 174 17.25 11.11 5.47
N ALA A 175 18.30 11.79 5.94
CA ALA A 175 19.13 12.64 5.09
C ALA A 175 19.97 11.83 4.10
N PHE A 176 20.49 10.67 4.54
CA PHE A 176 21.18 9.75 3.65
C PHE A 176 20.21 9.15 2.63
N GLN A 177 19.03 8.72 3.08
CA GLN A 177 18.01 8.15 2.21
C GLN A 177 17.54 9.17 1.16
N ASP A 178 17.26 10.42 1.56
CA ASP A 178 16.84 11.49 0.66
C ASP A 178 17.90 11.81 -0.41
N ALA A 179 19.17 11.78 -0.02
CA ALA A 179 20.29 12.04 -0.94
C ALA A 179 20.51 10.92 -1.98
N HIS A 180 20.04 9.69 -1.70
CA HIS A 180 20.34 8.52 -2.54
C HIS A 180 19.11 7.89 -3.19
N LEU A 181 17.89 8.31 -2.80
CA LEU A 181 16.65 7.70 -3.30
C LEU A 181 16.40 7.96 -4.79
N TYR A 182 16.84 9.11 -5.28
CA TYR A 182 16.64 9.54 -6.67
C TYR A 182 17.98 9.72 -7.39
N LEU A 183 18.97 8.88 -7.08
CA LEU A 183 20.16 8.76 -7.91
C LEU A 183 19.77 8.27 -9.32
N ASP A 184 20.62 8.61 -10.28
CA ASP A 184 20.53 8.02 -11.60
C ASP A 184 20.81 6.52 -11.48
N ASP A 185 19.77 5.70 -11.67
CA ASP A 185 19.82 4.24 -11.58
C ASP A 185 20.19 3.57 -12.92
N THR A 186 20.53 4.38 -13.93
CA THR A 186 21.01 3.94 -15.23
C THR A 186 22.38 4.56 -15.56
N PRO A 187 23.40 4.35 -14.72
CA PRO A 187 24.63 5.10 -14.77
C PRO A 187 25.34 4.93 -16.10
N ASP A 188 25.58 6.04 -16.80
CA ASP A 188 26.35 6.09 -18.04
C ASP A 188 27.76 6.64 -17.85
N THR A 189 28.06 7.10 -16.62
CA THR A 189 29.41 7.58 -16.22
C THR A 189 29.95 6.78 -15.01
N PRO A 190 31.30 6.66 -14.88
CA PRO A 190 31.88 6.05 -13.68
C PRO A 190 31.57 6.81 -12.37
N GLU A 191 31.27 8.10 -12.48
CA GLU A 191 30.92 8.96 -11.36
C GLU A 191 29.52 8.62 -10.83
N GLU A 192 28.55 8.38 -11.69
CA GLU A 192 27.20 7.95 -11.33
C GLU A 192 27.22 6.54 -10.70
N GLN A 193 27.92 5.60 -11.34
CA GLN A 193 28.12 4.27 -10.76
C GLN A 193 28.70 4.33 -9.35
N ALA A 194 29.70 5.19 -9.12
CA ALA A 194 30.32 5.33 -7.80
C ALA A 194 29.34 5.87 -6.74
N LEU A 195 28.33 6.68 -7.11
CA LEU A 195 27.29 7.14 -6.20
C LEU A 195 26.33 6.01 -5.83
N LEU A 196 25.97 5.15 -6.78
CA LEU A 196 25.16 3.96 -6.50
C LEU A 196 25.89 2.99 -5.57
N ASP A 197 27.18 2.70 -5.86
CA ASP A 197 28.03 1.85 -5.01
C ASP A 197 28.16 2.42 -3.58
N GLU A 198 28.26 3.76 -3.43
CA GLU A 198 28.28 4.43 -2.13
C GLU A 198 26.95 4.28 -1.38
N ALA A 199 25.81 4.40 -2.09
CA ALA A 199 24.48 4.23 -1.52
C ALA A 199 24.28 2.82 -0.96
N ASP A 200 24.59 1.80 -1.77
CA ASP A 200 24.44 0.39 -1.41
C ASP A 200 25.35 0.01 -0.24
N GLN A 201 26.64 0.35 -0.34
CA GLN A 201 27.59 0.07 0.74
C GLN A 201 27.23 0.81 2.03
N GLY A 202 26.77 2.07 1.92
CA GLY A 202 26.32 2.85 3.07
C GLY A 202 25.12 2.23 3.78
N PHE A 203 24.16 1.71 3.02
CA PHE A 203 23.01 0.99 3.55
C PHE A 203 23.43 -0.30 4.28
N ILE A 204 24.25 -1.14 3.64
CA ILE A 204 24.77 -2.38 4.22
C ILE A 204 25.55 -2.12 5.51
N ASP A 205 26.48 -1.16 5.49
CA ASP A 205 27.30 -0.82 6.65
C ASP A 205 26.44 -0.27 7.80
N GLY A 206 25.43 0.55 7.50
CA GLY A 206 24.48 1.07 8.46
C GLY A 206 23.65 -0.04 9.10
N CYS A 207 23.11 -0.95 8.30
CA CYS A 207 22.38 -2.12 8.78
C CYS A 207 23.24 -2.97 9.73
N LYS A 208 24.46 -3.31 9.32
CA LYS A 208 25.42 -4.08 10.15
C LYS A 208 25.75 -3.36 11.46
N ALA A 209 25.94 -2.04 11.41
CA ALA A 209 26.29 -1.25 12.59
C ALA A 209 25.13 -1.15 13.59
N ASN A 210 23.89 -1.01 13.10
CA ASN A 210 22.72 -0.80 13.94
C ASN A 210 22.11 -2.10 14.47
N TYR A 211 22.13 -3.18 13.67
CA TYR A 211 21.40 -4.41 13.97
C TYR A 211 22.29 -5.66 14.08
N GLY A 212 23.46 -5.70 13.41
CA GLY A 212 24.35 -6.86 13.42
C GLY A 212 23.62 -8.16 13.04
N ASP A 213 23.83 -9.21 13.83
CA ASP A 213 23.28 -10.55 13.56
C ASP A 213 21.77 -10.68 13.84
N THR A 214 21.08 -9.60 14.26
CA THR A 214 19.65 -9.66 14.62
C THR A 214 18.74 -9.54 13.40
N LEU A 215 19.22 -9.03 12.27
CA LEU A 215 18.43 -8.84 11.05
C LEU A 215 17.74 -10.12 10.56
N LYS A 216 18.37 -11.28 10.72
CA LYS A 216 17.78 -12.59 10.37
C LYS A 216 16.46 -12.91 11.08
N PHE A 217 16.15 -12.23 12.19
CA PHE A 217 14.92 -12.45 12.94
C PHE A 217 13.71 -11.68 12.41
N TYR A 218 13.91 -10.77 11.44
CA TYR A 218 12.85 -10.01 10.82
C TYR A 218 12.23 -10.72 9.59
N SER A 219 12.11 -12.06 9.69
CA SER A 219 11.60 -12.92 8.62
C SER A 219 10.08 -13.05 8.62
N THR A 220 9.51 -13.39 7.45
CA THR A 220 8.08 -13.73 7.28
C THR A 220 7.65 -14.85 8.24
N ALA A 221 8.49 -15.89 8.42
CA ALA A 221 8.21 -16.98 9.36
C ALA A 221 8.05 -16.48 10.80
N ASN A 222 8.90 -15.56 11.25
CA ASN A 222 8.77 -14.97 12.58
C ASN A 222 7.60 -14.00 12.69
N THR A 223 7.29 -13.24 11.63
CA THR A 223 6.07 -12.42 11.58
C THR A 223 4.80 -13.29 11.67
N ALA A 224 4.77 -14.45 11.01
CA ALA A 224 3.67 -15.41 11.15
C ALA A 224 3.53 -15.94 12.59
N ARG A 225 4.65 -16.14 13.31
CA ARG A 225 4.63 -16.48 14.75
C ARG A 225 4.12 -15.33 15.63
N ASP A 226 4.43 -14.07 15.26
CA ASP A 226 3.85 -12.89 15.92
C ASP A 226 2.33 -12.85 15.71
N MET A 227 1.85 -13.13 14.49
CA MET A 227 0.41 -13.22 14.21
C MET A 227 -0.28 -14.27 15.09
N ASP A 228 0.36 -15.43 15.32
CA ASP A 228 -0.20 -16.40 16.24
C ASP A 228 -0.19 -15.92 17.70
N SER A 229 0.82 -15.15 18.08
CA SER A 229 0.87 -14.50 19.39
C SER A 229 -0.24 -13.44 19.54
N ILE A 230 -0.54 -12.68 18.49
CA ILE A 230 -1.66 -11.73 18.42
C ILE A 230 -2.99 -12.50 18.57
N ARG A 231 -3.19 -13.58 17.81
CA ARG A 231 -4.39 -14.45 17.92
C ARG A 231 -4.62 -14.92 19.36
N VAL A 232 -3.58 -15.42 20.02
CA VAL A 232 -3.67 -15.85 21.42
C VAL A 232 -3.99 -14.68 22.35
N GLY A 233 -3.35 -13.52 22.13
CA GLY A 233 -3.61 -12.30 22.91
C GLY A 233 -5.04 -11.76 22.76
N LEU A 234 -5.66 -11.95 21.58
CA LEU A 234 -7.06 -11.65 21.30
C LEU A 234 -8.02 -12.64 21.94
N GLY A 235 -7.55 -13.82 22.36
CA GLY A 235 -8.35 -14.90 22.93
C GLY A 235 -9.08 -15.74 21.87
N ASP A 236 -8.68 -15.68 20.61
CA ASP A 236 -9.32 -16.37 19.51
C ASP A 236 -8.69 -17.78 19.29
N GLU A 237 -9.53 -18.81 19.11
CA GLU A 237 -9.06 -20.18 18.84
C GLU A 237 -8.44 -20.29 17.45
N GLN A 238 -9.03 -19.61 16.47
CA GLN A 238 -8.59 -19.56 15.08
C GLN A 238 -8.53 -18.10 14.60
N MET A 239 -7.71 -17.82 13.60
CA MET A 239 -7.53 -16.49 13.02
C MET A 239 -8.30 -16.35 11.73
N SER A 240 -8.96 -15.19 11.54
CA SER A 240 -9.33 -14.69 10.22
C SER A 240 -8.29 -13.66 9.77
N PHE A 241 -7.94 -13.69 8.51
CA PHE A 241 -6.89 -12.84 7.95
C PHE A 241 -7.29 -12.28 6.59
N LEU A 242 -6.94 -11.04 6.36
CA LEU A 242 -7.05 -10.34 5.08
C LEU A 242 -5.66 -9.79 4.74
N GLY A 243 -5.03 -10.36 3.74
CA GLY A 243 -3.71 -9.96 3.26
C GLY A 243 -3.76 -9.50 1.82
N ILE A 244 -3.05 -8.42 1.51
CA ILE A 244 -2.90 -7.89 0.16
C ILE A 244 -1.44 -8.00 -0.26
N SER A 245 -1.16 -8.32 -1.54
CA SER A 245 0.21 -8.33 -2.07
C SER A 245 1.12 -9.30 -1.29
N TYR A 246 2.30 -8.87 -0.82
CA TYR A 246 3.14 -9.67 0.07
C TYR A 246 2.38 -10.18 1.31
N GLY A 247 1.36 -9.47 1.80
CA GLY A 247 0.51 -9.94 2.89
C GLY A 247 -0.14 -11.29 2.61
N THR A 248 -0.32 -11.65 1.34
CA THR A 248 -0.84 -12.96 0.92
C THR A 248 0.19 -14.07 1.15
N TYR A 249 1.46 -13.83 0.83
CA TYR A 249 2.54 -14.75 1.17
C TYR A 249 2.69 -14.93 2.69
N LEU A 250 2.62 -13.84 3.46
CA LEU A 250 2.59 -13.89 4.93
C LEU A 250 1.42 -14.74 5.43
N GLY A 251 0.21 -14.58 4.85
CA GLY A 251 -0.97 -15.41 5.16
C GLY A 251 -0.76 -16.89 4.82
N GLY A 252 -0.16 -17.18 3.66
CA GLY A 252 0.20 -18.52 3.22
C GLY A 252 1.21 -19.21 4.15
N VAL A 253 2.25 -18.46 4.57
CA VAL A 253 3.23 -18.92 5.57
C VAL A 253 2.57 -19.19 6.91
N TYR A 254 1.67 -18.32 7.37
CA TYR A 254 0.89 -18.58 8.59
C TYR A 254 0.05 -19.84 8.48
N ALA A 255 -0.68 -20.02 7.38
CA ALA A 255 -1.51 -21.21 7.14
C ALA A 255 -0.66 -22.49 7.11
N THR A 256 0.55 -22.43 6.54
CA THR A 256 1.49 -23.54 6.49
C THR A 256 2.01 -23.91 7.90
N LEU A 257 2.42 -22.92 8.69
CA LEU A 257 2.97 -23.13 10.02
C LEU A 257 1.90 -23.51 11.06
N PHE A 258 0.67 -23.01 10.89
CA PHE A 258 -0.42 -23.17 11.86
C PHE A 258 -1.74 -23.64 11.23
N PRO A 259 -1.76 -24.78 10.51
CA PRO A 259 -2.91 -25.17 9.69
C PRO A 259 -4.21 -25.32 10.48
N ASP A 260 -4.17 -25.76 11.73
CA ASP A 260 -5.35 -25.94 12.57
C ASP A 260 -5.87 -24.62 13.16
N ARG A 261 -5.16 -23.51 12.95
CA ARG A 261 -5.46 -22.20 13.55
C ARG A 261 -6.06 -21.20 12.55
N VAL A 262 -6.36 -21.64 11.34
CA VAL A 262 -7.00 -20.83 10.30
C VAL A 262 -8.52 -20.98 10.39
N ARG A 263 -9.24 -19.85 10.58
CA ARG A 263 -10.69 -19.78 10.46
C ARG A 263 -11.10 -19.50 9.01
N ALA A 264 -10.58 -18.43 8.43
CA ALA A 264 -10.79 -18.02 7.04
C ALA A 264 -9.66 -17.07 6.62
N MET A 265 -9.24 -17.12 5.36
CA MET A 265 -8.25 -16.19 4.83
C MET A 265 -8.68 -15.66 3.48
N VAL A 266 -8.52 -14.34 3.30
CA VAL A 266 -8.53 -13.65 2.02
C VAL A 266 -7.09 -13.27 1.70
N LEU A 267 -6.64 -13.67 0.51
CA LEU A 267 -5.31 -13.42 -0.03
C LEU A 267 -5.48 -12.69 -1.37
N ASP A 268 -5.59 -11.35 -1.29
CA ASP A 268 -5.90 -10.49 -2.42
C ASP A 268 -4.66 -10.00 -3.15
N SER A 269 -4.66 -10.08 -4.47
CA SER A 269 -3.49 -9.78 -5.33
C SER A 269 -2.27 -10.59 -4.91
N ALA A 270 -2.38 -11.91 -5.09
CA ALA A 270 -1.51 -12.89 -4.49
C ALA A 270 -0.06 -12.81 -5.00
N TYR A 271 0.88 -12.77 -4.05
CA TYR A 271 2.32 -12.80 -4.25
C TYR A 271 2.89 -14.16 -3.82
N GLU A 272 3.46 -14.90 -4.77
CA GLU A 272 4.09 -16.20 -4.51
C GLU A 272 5.56 -16.21 -4.93
N PRO A 273 6.48 -15.95 -3.99
CA PRO A 273 7.90 -15.81 -4.30
C PRO A 273 8.64 -17.15 -4.50
N ASN A 274 8.05 -18.29 -4.11
CA ASN A 274 8.71 -19.59 -4.13
C ASN A 274 8.25 -20.49 -5.28
N GLY A 275 7.14 -20.18 -5.92
CA GLY A 275 6.53 -21.00 -6.97
C GLY A 275 7.31 -21.02 -8.28
N ASP A 276 8.08 -19.99 -8.54
CA ASP A 276 8.82 -19.80 -9.77
C ASP A 276 10.33 -19.80 -9.59
N THR A 277 11.04 -20.09 -10.70
CA THR A 277 12.46 -19.73 -10.76
C THR A 277 12.58 -18.20 -10.77
N ILE A 278 13.71 -17.67 -10.31
CA ILE A 278 14.01 -16.25 -10.40
C ILE A 278 13.74 -15.66 -11.78
N GLU A 279 14.17 -16.38 -12.82
CA GLU A 279 13.95 -15.98 -14.19
C GLU A 279 12.49 -15.64 -14.44
N GLN A 280 11.59 -16.46 -13.88
CA GLN A 280 10.16 -16.28 -14.07
C GLN A 280 9.61 -15.17 -13.17
N GLN A 281 10.02 -15.08 -11.91
CA GLN A 281 9.55 -14.01 -11.02
C GLN A 281 9.89 -12.62 -11.57
N TYR A 282 11.16 -12.38 -11.82
CA TYR A 282 11.63 -11.08 -12.27
C TYR A 282 11.03 -10.69 -13.63
N LEU A 283 11.06 -11.61 -14.60
CA LEU A 283 10.46 -11.40 -15.91
C LEU A 283 8.93 -11.20 -15.81
N THR A 284 8.24 -11.99 -14.98
CA THR A 284 6.78 -11.94 -14.84
C THR A 284 6.33 -10.57 -14.32
N GLN A 285 7.03 -10.02 -13.33
CA GLN A 285 6.69 -8.69 -12.80
C GLN A 285 7.01 -7.57 -13.79
N LEU A 286 8.17 -7.59 -14.46
CA LEU A 286 8.51 -6.62 -15.51
C LEU A 286 7.48 -6.63 -16.65
N VAL A 287 7.02 -7.80 -17.05
CA VAL A 287 5.97 -7.96 -18.08
C VAL A 287 4.62 -7.43 -17.58
N GLY A 288 4.31 -7.61 -16.30
CA GLY A 288 3.11 -7.05 -15.68
C GLY A 288 3.09 -5.52 -15.76
N PHE A 289 4.17 -4.87 -15.35
CA PHE A 289 4.29 -3.40 -15.45
C PHE A 289 4.33 -2.90 -16.90
N GLU A 290 4.99 -3.61 -17.83
CA GLU A 290 4.96 -3.26 -19.24
C GLU A 290 3.53 -3.35 -19.81
N GLY A 291 2.74 -4.37 -19.39
CA GLY A 291 1.34 -4.51 -19.75
C GLY A 291 0.51 -3.32 -19.25
N ALA A 292 0.55 -3.04 -17.95
CA ALA A 292 -0.18 -1.93 -17.35
C ALA A 292 0.21 -0.56 -17.95
N PHE A 293 1.49 -0.36 -18.28
CA PHE A 293 1.93 0.83 -19.00
C PHE A 293 1.30 0.94 -20.39
N ASN A 294 1.25 -0.17 -21.14
CA ASN A 294 0.65 -0.17 -22.47
C ASN A 294 -0.85 0.13 -22.39
N ASP A 295 -1.55 -0.39 -21.37
CA ASP A 295 -2.98 -0.12 -21.14
C ASP A 295 -3.21 1.35 -20.76
N TRP A 296 -2.39 1.92 -19.86
CA TRP A 296 -2.40 3.34 -19.57
C TRP A 296 -2.13 4.21 -20.80
N ALA A 297 -1.12 3.85 -21.62
CA ALA A 297 -0.77 4.60 -22.81
C ALA A 297 -1.90 4.57 -23.85
N ALA A 298 -2.57 3.41 -24.01
CA ALA A 298 -3.73 3.26 -24.89
C ALA A 298 -4.91 4.11 -24.39
N TRP A 299 -5.20 4.05 -23.08
CA TRP A 299 -6.23 4.91 -22.47
C TRP A 299 -5.96 6.40 -22.75
N CYS A 300 -4.76 6.89 -22.47
CA CYS A 300 -4.42 8.29 -22.70
C CYS A 300 -4.41 8.68 -24.19
N GLN A 301 -4.08 7.73 -25.08
CA GLN A 301 -4.12 7.97 -26.53
C GLN A 301 -5.55 8.09 -27.05
N ASP A 302 -6.48 7.29 -26.52
CA ASP A 302 -7.87 7.28 -26.94
C ASP A 302 -8.67 8.44 -26.32
N ASP A 303 -8.27 8.94 -25.15
CA ASP A 303 -8.88 10.09 -24.48
C ASP A 303 -8.24 11.41 -24.95
N THR A 304 -8.98 12.18 -25.74
CA THR A 304 -8.53 13.48 -26.24
C THR A 304 -8.40 14.55 -25.13
N THR A 305 -8.92 14.30 -23.94
CA THR A 305 -8.81 15.18 -22.76
C THR A 305 -7.58 14.85 -21.91
N CYS A 306 -6.94 13.70 -22.12
CA CYS A 306 -5.70 13.33 -21.45
C CYS A 306 -4.61 14.38 -21.69
N PRO A 307 -4.03 15.03 -20.66
CA PRO A 307 -3.05 16.10 -20.82
C PRO A 307 -1.76 15.62 -21.48
N PHE A 308 -1.47 14.31 -21.42
CA PHE A 308 -0.32 13.68 -22.06
C PHE A 308 -0.71 12.94 -23.35
N ASN A 309 -1.86 13.25 -23.98
CA ASN A 309 -2.32 12.64 -25.23
C ASN A 309 -1.36 12.90 -26.40
N ALA A 310 -1.08 11.85 -27.16
CA ALA A 310 -0.26 11.91 -28.37
C ALA A 310 -0.66 10.78 -29.34
N PRO A 311 -0.30 10.86 -30.63
CA PRO A 311 -0.47 9.74 -31.56
C PRO A 311 0.26 8.46 -31.16
N ASP A 312 1.28 8.60 -30.32
CA ASP A 312 2.03 7.50 -29.67
C ASP A 312 2.47 8.01 -28.29
N VAL A 313 1.67 7.70 -27.27
CA VAL A 313 1.89 8.12 -25.89
C VAL A 313 3.14 7.46 -25.32
N GLY A 314 3.38 6.19 -25.65
CA GLY A 314 4.57 5.47 -25.23
C GLY A 314 5.85 6.12 -25.75
N ALA A 315 5.92 6.44 -27.05
CA ALA A 315 7.07 7.14 -27.60
C ALA A 315 7.26 8.56 -27.02
N ARG A 316 6.18 9.23 -26.62
CA ARG A 316 6.26 10.53 -25.94
C ARG A 316 6.87 10.38 -24.54
N TRP A 317 6.47 9.35 -23.81
CA TRP A 317 7.05 9.01 -22.51
C TRP A 317 8.54 8.64 -22.63
N ASP A 318 8.91 7.78 -23.61
CA ASP A 318 10.30 7.39 -23.88
C ASP A 318 11.18 8.62 -24.16
N ALA A 319 10.65 9.60 -24.91
CA ALA A 319 11.36 10.84 -25.21
C ALA A 319 11.57 11.73 -23.97
N LEU A 320 10.55 11.83 -23.09
CA LEU A 320 10.67 12.58 -21.84
C LEU A 320 11.68 11.91 -20.90
N ARG A 321 11.65 10.59 -20.77
CA ARG A 321 12.59 9.82 -19.96
C ARG A 321 14.04 10.09 -20.38
N LEU A 322 14.34 9.96 -21.67
CA LEU A 322 15.68 10.27 -22.23
C LEU A 322 16.09 11.73 -22.04
N GLN A 323 15.12 12.66 -22.04
CA GLN A 323 15.41 14.07 -21.78
C GLN A 323 15.80 14.30 -20.31
N LEU A 324 15.08 13.65 -19.37
CA LEU A 324 15.34 13.78 -17.93
C LEU A 324 16.65 13.09 -17.51
N ASP A 325 17.01 12.00 -18.17
CA ASP A 325 18.30 11.36 -18.04
C ASP A 325 19.43 12.33 -18.44
N ALA A 326 19.39 12.86 -19.65
CA ALA A 326 20.41 13.79 -20.15
C ALA A 326 20.41 15.16 -19.45
N THR A 327 19.28 15.60 -18.91
CA THR A 327 19.12 16.94 -18.31
C THR A 327 17.98 16.91 -17.28
N PRO A 328 18.29 16.55 -16.02
CA PRO A 328 17.32 16.55 -14.95
C PRO A 328 16.66 17.92 -14.72
N LEU A 329 15.41 17.91 -14.30
CA LEU A 329 14.70 19.10 -13.84
C LEU A 329 15.00 19.35 -12.37
N ILE A 330 15.16 20.62 -12.00
CA ILE A 330 15.43 20.99 -10.60
C ILE A 330 14.14 21.41 -9.92
N ALA A 331 13.73 20.67 -8.91
CA ALA A 331 12.58 21.01 -8.06
C ALA A 331 12.86 22.22 -7.17
N THR A 332 11.83 22.79 -6.57
CA THR A 332 11.94 23.99 -5.71
C THR A 332 12.73 23.72 -4.43
N ASP A 333 12.78 22.47 -3.96
CA ASP A 333 13.57 22.00 -2.82
C ASP A 333 15.03 21.63 -3.20
N GLY A 334 15.36 21.68 -4.48
CA GLY A 334 16.71 21.44 -5.02
C GLY A 334 16.96 20.01 -5.47
N ARG A 335 15.97 19.09 -5.33
CA ARG A 335 16.10 17.71 -5.85
C ARG A 335 16.12 17.67 -7.37
N GLU A 336 16.76 16.65 -7.91
CA GLU A 336 16.87 16.42 -9.35
C GLU A 336 15.79 15.43 -9.81
N GLY A 337 14.81 15.93 -10.61
CA GLY A 337 13.82 15.10 -11.28
C GLY A 337 14.42 14.49 -12.54
N ASN A 338 15.12 13.39 -12.37
CA ASN A 338 15.74 12.59 -13.42
C ASN A 338 14.82 11.46 -13.92
N GLN A 339 15.34 10.55 -14.76
CA GLN A 339 14.59 9.39 -15.24
C GLN A 339 14.20 8.44 -14.12
N GLY A 340 15.04 8.21 -13.09
CA GLY A 340 14.71 7.36 -11.96
C GLY A 340 13.48 7.85 -11.17
N ALA A 341 13.36 9.17 -10.94
CA ALA A 341 12.18 9.76 -10.34
C ALA A 341 10.92 9.57 -11.21
N LEU A 342 11.06 9.72 -12.54
CA LEU A 342 9.98 9.50 -13.50
C LEU A 342 9.55 8.04 -13.53
N ASP A 343 10.48 7.10 -13.54
CA ASP A 343 10.20 5.66 -13.57
C ASP A 343 9.47 5.22 -12.30
N ARG A 344 9.86 5.73 -11.13
CA ARG A 344 9.17 5.49 -9.85
C ARG A 344 7.76 6.08 -9.82
N ALA A 345 7.59 7.32 -10.32
CA ALA A 345 6.28 7.94 -10.45
C ALA A 345 5.36 7.15 -11.38
N THR A 346 5.90 6.66 -12.49
CA THR A 346 5.17 5.82 -13.44
C THR A 346 4.78 4.50 -12.79
N THR A 347 5.73 3.81 -12.16
CA THR A 347 5.48 2.56 -11.41
C THR A 347 4.38 2.75 -10.38
N ALA A 348 4.48 3.78 -9.53
CA ALA A 348 3.48 4.10 -8.51
C ALA A 348 2.06 4.24 -9.09
N ALA A 349 1.93 5.01 -10.16
CA ALA A 349 0.62 5.26 -10.77
C ALA A 349 0.01 4.04 -11.47
N LEU A 350 0.82 3.08 -11.90
CA LEU A 350 0.32 1.87 -12.55
C LEU A 350 -0.33 0.87 -11.59
N TYR A 351 -0.14 1.02 -10.27
CA TYR A 351 -0.83 0.22 -9.27
C TYR A 351 -2.35 0.41 -9.28
N SER A 352 -2.83 1.58 -9.72
CA SER A 352 -4.26 1.87 -9.72
C SER A 352 -4.68 2.65 -10.95
N LYS A 353 -5.74 2.21 -11.61
CA LYS A 353 -6.33 2.93 -12.75
C LYS A 353 -6.75 4.37 -12.36
N GLY A 354 -7.16 4.59 -11.12
CA GLY A 354 -7.49 5.92 -10.60
C GLY A 354 -6.31 6.91 -10.62
N GLN A 355 -5.07 6.43 -10.61
CA GLN A 355 -3.86 7.25 -10.70
C GLN A 355 -3.43 7.58 -12.14
N TRP A 356 -4.04 6.98 -13.15
CA TRP A 356 -3.69 7.19 -14.56
C TRP A 356 -3.80 8.65 -15.01
N PRO A 357 -4.88 9.38 -14.68
CA PRO A 357 -4.98 10.80 -14.99
C PRO A 357 -3.93 11.66 -14.28
N VAL A 358 -3.56 11.28 -13.04
CA VAL A 358 -2.55 11.99 -12.25
C VAL A 358 -1.17 11.84 -12.89
N LEU A 359 -0.82 10.61 -13.32
CA LEU A 359 0.41 10.37 -14.06
C LEU A 359 0.47 11.22 -15.33
N ALA A 360 -0.62 11.22 -16.13
CA ALA A 360 -0.67 12.01 -17.35
C ALA A 360 -0.47 13.51 -17.10
N ALA A 361 -1.05 14.06 -16.01
CA ALA A 361 -0.86 15.45 -15.62
C ALA A 361 0.56 15.73 -15.15
N ALA A 362 1.16 14.84 -14.34
CA ALA A 362 2.53 14.95 -13.86
C ALA A 362 3.56 14.96 -15.01
N LEU A 363 3.38 14.06 -15.99
CA LEU A 363 4.24 13.98 -17.17
C LEU A 363 4.13 15.22 -18.06
N ALA A 364 2.91 15.74 -18.27
CA ALA A 364 2.69 16.98 -19.02
C ALA A 364 3.33 18.21 -18.33
N SER A 365 3.29 18.26 -16.99
CA SER A 365 3.97 19.31 -16.20
C SER A 365 5.49 19.19 -16.31
N ALA A 366 6.04 17.99 -16.27
CA ALA A 366 7.47 17.74 -16.42
C ALA A 366 7.98 18.18 -17.80
N GLU A 367 7.25 17.89 -18.88
CA GLU A 367 7.59 18.42 -20.21
C GLU A 367 7.59 19.96 -20.25
N ALA A 368 6.73 20.60 -19.45
CA ALA A 368 6.69 22.04 -19.29
C ALA A 368 7.81 22.60 -18.38
N GLY A 369 8.61 21.73 -17.77
CA GLY A 369 9.75 22.06 -16.91
C GLY A 369 9.45 22.05 -15.41
N ASP A 370 8.31 21.52 -14.96
CA ASP A 370 7.95 21.39 -13.56
C ASP A 370 7.90 19.91 -13.12
N PRO A 371 8.83 19.43 -12.28
CA PRO A 371 8.90 18.05 -11.83
C PRO A 371 8.01 17.76 -10.61
N ALA A 372 7.28 18.73 -10.08
CA ALA A 372 6.55 18.57 -8.80
C ALA A 372 5.58 17.38 -8.81
N GLY A 373 4.84 17.18 -9.91
CA GLY A 373 3.91 16.06 -10.03
C GLY A 373 4.59 14.68 -10.05
N ILE A 374 5.79 14.59 -10.65
CA ILE A 374 6.59 13.36 -10.64
C ILE A 374 7.01 13.05 -9.19
N PHE A 375 7.52 14.05 -8.45
CA PHE A 375 7.91 13.86 -7.06
C PHE A 375 6.74 13.50 -6.16
N THR A 376 5.56 14.07 -6.37
CA THR A 376 4.37 13.69 -5.59
C THR A 376 4.12 12.20 -5.67
N LEU A 377 4.07 11.62 -6.87
CA LEU A 377 3.84 10.18 -7.06
C LEU A 377 5.00 9.34 -6.54
N ALA A 378 6.25 9.76 -6.80
CA ALA A 378 7.44 9.02 -6.38
C ALA A 378 7.67 9.08 -4.86
N ASP A 379 7.45 10.23 -4.22
CA ASP A 379 7.57 10.42 -2.78
C ASP A 379 6.56 9.55 -2.03
N ASP A 380 5.30 9.58 -2.47
CA ASP A 380 4.23 8.72 -1.94
C ASP A 380 4.64 7.23 -1.98
N TYR A 381 5.06 6.76 -3.15
CA TYR A 381 5.49 5.37 -3.33
C TYR A 381 6.66 4.97 -2.43
N ASN A 382 7.58 5.91 -2.18
CA ASN A 382 8.76 5.67 -1.37
C ASN A 382 8.54 5.96 0.14
N GLY A 383 7.35 6.37 0.55
CA GLY A 383 7.03 6.72 1.94
C GLY A 383 7.77 7.96 2.45
N ARG A 384 8.04 8.93 1.56
CA ARG A 384 8.68 10.20 1.89
C ARG A 384 7.65 11.27 2.22
N SER A 385 7.72 11.83 3.40
CA SER A 385 6.89 12.93 3.85
C SER A 385 7.36 14.29 3.31
N ALA A 386 6.48 15.29 3.33
CA ALA A 386 6.78 16.65 2.83
C ALA A 386 7.96 17.32 3.56
N ASP A 387 8.24 16.96 4.80
CA ASP A 387 9.37 17.47 5.59
C ASP A 387 10.69 16.72 5.34
N GLY A 388 10.70 15.74 4.42
CA GLY A 388 11.88 14.94 4.06
C GLY A 388 12.17 13.78 5.01
N THR A 389 11.22 13.43 5.89
CA THR A 389 11.30 12.20 6.69
C THR A 389 10.71 11.02 5.92
N PHE A 390 11.09 9.80 6.31
CA PHE A 390 10.63 8.56 5.68
C PHE A 390 9.98 7.63 6.70
N ASN A 391 8.94 6.92 6.27
CA ASN A 391 8.53 5.70 6.95
C ASN A 391 9.60 4.60 6.77
N THR A 392 9.37 3.42 7.31
CA THR A 392 10.39 2.35 7.26
C THR A 392 10.24 1.40 6.07
N LEU A 393 9.23 1.59 5.21
CA LEU A 393 8.88 0.68 4.12
C LEU A 393 10.10 0.30 3.28
N PHE A 394 10.79 1.31 2.75
CA PHE A 394 11.88 1.08 1.79
C PHE A 394 13.09 0.36 2.40
N GLN A 395 13.44 0.70 3.65
CA GLN A 395 14.53 0.04 4.36
C GLN A 395 14.12 -1.35 4.87
N SER A 396 12.87 -1.54 5.24
CA SER A 396 12.36 -2.83 5.74
C SER A 396 12.17 -3.86 4.63
N ILE A 397 11.81 -3.43 3.40
CA ILE A 397 11.47 -4.34 2.29
C ILE A 397 12.65 -5.27 1.95
N GLY A 398 13.86 -4.71 1.79
CA GLY A 398 15.06 -5.48 1.48
C GLY A 398 15.44 -6.44 2.61
N ILE A 399 15.42 -5.96 3.86
CA ILE A 399 15.79 -6.77 5.02
C ILE A 399 14.81 -7.92 5.24
N ILE A 400 13.50 -7.67 5.18
CA ILE A 400 12.47 -8.69 5.36
C ILE A 400 12.55 -9.73 4.23
N SER A 401 12.77 -9.29 2.99
CA SER A 401 12.95 -10.18 1.84
C SER A 401 14.17 -11.08 2.02
N CYS A 402 15.33 -10.51 2.33
CA CYS A 402 16.54 -11.26 2.63
C CYS A 402 16.35 -12.25 3.80
N ALA A 403 15.76 -11.78 4.90
CA ALA A 403 15.51 -12.61 6.09
C ALA A 403 14.49 -13.72 5.83
N SER A 404 13.67 -13.61 4.80
CA SER A 404 12.65 -14.60 4.43
C SER A 404 13.12 -15.57 3.33
N GLY A 405 14.34 -15.40 2.82
CA GLY A 405 14.85 -16.18 1.70
C GLY A 405 14.15 -15.86 0.37
N ILE A 406 13.49 -14.71 0.30
CA ILE A 406 12.96 -14.14 -0.94
C ILE A 406 14.16 -13.45 -1.65
N SER A 407 15.20 -14.20 -1.82
CA SER A 407 16.38 -13.80 -2.59
C SER A 407 16.47 -14.74 -3.76
N THR A 408 16.81 -14.19 -4.85
CA THR A 408 16.72 -14.89 -6.11
C THR A 408 18.11 -15.35 -6.52
N PRO A 409 18.36 -16.68 -6.62
CA PRO A 409 19.65 -17.16 -7.11
C PRO A 409 19.87 -16.71 -8.55
N ALA A 410 21.14 -16.55 -8.95
CA ALA A 410 21.46 -16.22 -10.34
C ALA A 410 20.80 -17.20 -11.31
N PRO A 411 20.22 -16.74 -12.42
CA PRO A 411 19.57 -17.63 -13.38
C PRO A 411 20.60 -18.54 -14.06
N ASP A 412 20.17 -19.75 -14.43
CA ASP A 412 21.02 -20.72 -15.17
C ASP A 412 21.48 -20.17 -16.53
N ASP A 413 20.67 -19.29 -17.17
CA ASP A 413 20.94 -18.67 -18.46
C ASP A 413 20.65 -17.16 -18.42
N PRO A 414 21.53 -16.35 -17.82
CA PRO A 414 21.32 -14.91 -17.69
C PRO A 414 21.28 -14.18 -19.05
N GLU A 415 22.05 -14.63 -20.07
CA GLU A 415 21.99 -14.04 -21.41
C GLU A 415 20.62 -14.30 -22.07
N GLY A 416 20.07 -15.51 -21.91
CA GLY A 416 18.74 -15.88 -22.40
C GLY A 416 17.62 -15.14 -21.68
N LEU A 417 17.75 -14.93 -20.37
CA LEU A 417 16.80 -14.13 -19.58
C LEU A 417 16.84 -12.66 -20.00
N LEU A 418 18.02 -12.07 -20.15
CA LEU A 418 18.16 -10.69 -20.61
C LEU A 418 17.51 -10.49 -21.99
N ALA A 419 17.71 -11.43 -22.92
CA ALA A 419 17.08 -11.36 -24.21
C ALA A 419 15.53 -11.38 -24.13
N LYS A 420 14.96 -12.21 -23.25
CA LYS A 420 13.51 -12.25 -23.01
C LYS A 420 12.98 -10.97 -22.38
N ILE A 421 13.70 -10.42 -21.39
CA ILE A 421 13.36 -9.14 -20.74
C ILE A 421 13.28 -8.04 -21.80
N LYS A 422 14.32 -7.87 -22.60
CA LYS A 422 14.35 -6.85 -23.66
C LYS A 422 13.26 -7.03 -24.72
N GLU A 423 12.79 -8.27 -24.97
CA GLU A 423 11.71 -8.56 -25.92
C GLU A 423 10.31 -8.32 -25.32
N GLN A 424 10.09 -8.72 -24.07
CA GLN A 424 8.75 -8.79 -23.47
C GLN A 424 8.43 -7.58 -22.57
N ALA A 425 9.44 -6.91 -22.04
CA ALA A 425 9.31 -5.70 -21.22
C ALA A 425 10.30 -4.63 -21.72
N PRO A 426 10.09 -4.08 -22.94
CA PRO A 426 11.07 -3.20 -23.57
C PRO A 426 11.28 -1.86 -22.86
N ARG A 427 10.33 -1.39 -22.02
CA ARG A 427 10.49 -0.17 -21.18
C ARG A 427 10.98 -0.52 -19.79
N PHE A 428 10.21 -1.34 -19.06
CA PHE A 428 10.55 -1.72 -17.68
C PHE A 428 11.79 -2.61 -17.58
N GLY A 429 12.20 -3.23 -18.66
CA GLY A 429 13.45 -3.97 -18.77
C GLY A 429 14.52 -3.25 -19.57
N ALA A 430 14.33 -1.97 -19.95
CA ALA A 430 15.26 -1.24 -20.83
C ALA A 430 16.67 -1.19 -20.27
N ASP A 431 16.81 -0.98 -19.00
CA ASP A 431 18.07 -0.71 -18.32
C ASP A 431 18.67 -1.96 -17.67
N VAL A 432 17.91 -3.05 -17.57
CA VAL A 432 18.41 -4.32 -17.04
C VAL A 432 19.63 -4.78 -17.83
N THR A 433 20.71 -5.01 -17.13
CA THR A 433 22.01 -5.43 -17.71
C THR A 433 22.29 -6.91 -17.43
N LEU A 434 23.31 -7.46 -18.04
CA LEU A 434 23.77 -8.81 -17.73
C LEU A 434 24.39 -8.86 -16.33
N GLU A 435 25.00 -7.79 -15.87
CA GLU A 435 25.59 -7.66 -14.54
C GLU A 435 24.51 -7.76 -13.48
N ASP A 436 23.38 -7.05 -13.61
CA ASP A 436 22.26 -7.13 -12.69
C ASP A 436 21.69 -8.55 -12.56
N LEU A 437 21.71 -9.32 -13.64
CA LEU A 437 21.21 -10.70 -13.62
C LEU A 437 22.24 -11.72 -13.10
N THR A 438 23.50 -11.37 -13.03
CA THR A 438 24.56 -12.24 -12.52
C THR A 438 24.97 -11.90 -11.10
N ASP A 439 24.78 -10.65 -10.69
CA ASP A 439 25.02 -10.16 -9.32
C ASP A 439 23.79 -10.30 -8.40
N ILE A 440 22.68 -10.84 -8.94
CA ILE A 440 21.47 -11.18 -8.16
C ILE A 440 21.79 -12.06 -6.94
N ASP A 441 22.91 -12.72 -6.94
CA ASP A 441 23.37 -13.47 -5.79
C ASP A 441 23.74 -12.57 -4.61
N GLY A 442 22.85 -11.67 -4.36
CA GLY A 442 22.91 -10.95 -3.12
C GLY A 442 23.94 -11.44 -2.14
N ASP A 443 25.22 -11.22 -2.42
CA ASP A 443 26.21 -11.15 -1.36
C ASP A 443 25.70 -10.23 -0.26
N ASP A 444 24.78 -9.33 -0.63
CA ASP A 444 24.07 -8.41 0.26
C ASP A 444 23.14 -9.11 1.23
N CYS A 445 22.27 -10.02 0.80
CA CYS A 445 21.46 -10.83 1.72
C CYS A 445 22.33 -11.72 2.60
N GLY A 446 23.35 -12.36 2.03
CA GLY A 446 24.33 -13.14 2.79
C GLY A 446 25.08 -12.29 3.82
N GLN A 447 25.39 -11.04 3.48
CA GLN A 447 26.03 -10.09 4.36
C GLN A 447 25.11 -9.53 5.45
N LEU A 448 23.81 -9.37 5.17
CA LEU A 448 22.83 -8.75 6.05
C LEU A 448 22.17 -9.74 7.00
N THR A 449 21.65 -10.85 6.50
CA THR A 449 20.82 -11.75 7.30
C THR A 449 21.43 -13.14 7.51
N GLY A 450 22.34 -13.59 6.62
CA GLY A 450 22.89 -14.93 6.64
C GLY A 450 21.83 -16.00 6.32
N PRO A 451 22.00 -17.25 6.78
CA PRO A 451 21.05 -18.33 6.54
C PRO A 451 19.67 -18.02 7.14
N THR A 452 18.64 -18.22 6.36
CA THR A 452 17.25 -17.89 6.69
C THR A 452 16.34 -19.11 6.65
N GLU A 453 15.18 -19.03 7.31
CA GLU A 453 14.14 -20.05 7.26
C GLU A 453 13.25 -19.77 6.04
N ILE A 454 13.32 -20.64 5.04
CA ILE A 454 12.41 -20.59 3.88
C ILE A 454 11.21 -21.49 4.19
N VAL A 455 10.01 -20.97 4.01
CA VAL A 455 8.75 -21.71 4.20
C VAL A 455 8.11 -21.91 2.84
N GLU A 456 8.16 -23.16 2.33
CA GLU A 456 7.39 -23.56 1.15
C GLU A 456 5.91 -23.68 1.53
N LEU A 457 5.01 -23.07 0.74
CA LEU A 457 3.59 -23.07 1.04
C LEU A 457 3.00 -24.47 0.93
N ASN A 458 2.30 -24.91 1.97
CA ASN A 458 1.66 -26.22 2.03
C ASN A 458 0.59 -26.23 3.11
N TYR A 459 -0.65 -25.92 2.74
CA TYR A 459 -1.75 -25.84 3.70
C TYR A 459 -2.49 -27.17 3.83
N SER A 460 -2.55 -27.72 5.04
CA SER A 460 -3.23 -28.97 5.36
C SER A 460 -4.44 -28.80 6.28
N GLY A 461 -4.81 -27.57 6.63
CA GLY A 461 -5.93 -27.26 7.50
C GLY A 461 -7.30 -27.33 6.81
N GLU A 462 -8.35 -27.09 7.58
CA GLU A 462 -9.74 -27.18 7.10
C GLU A 462 -10.38 -25.80 6.84
N GLY A 463 -9.79 -24.69 7.34
CA GLY A 463 -10.30 -23.35 7.14
C GLY A 463 -10.28 -22.94 5.66
N PRO A 464 -11.35 -22.34 5.14
CA PRO A 464 -11.40 -21.93 3.74
C PRO A 464 -10.48 -20.73 3.45
N ILE A 465 -9.87 -20.72 2.26
CA ILE A 465 -9.01 -19.64 1.76
C ILE A 465 -9.52 -19.19 0.40
N VAL A 466 -9.65 -17.89 0.20
CA VAL A 466 -9.85 -17.27 -1.11
C VAL A 466 -8.55 -16.60 -1.55
N VAL A 467 -8.14 -16.87 -2.78
CA VAL A 467 -6.96 -16.27 -3.42
C VAL A 467 -7.45 -15.46 -4.62
N VAL A 468 -7.21 -14.17 -4.61
CA VAL A 468 -7.60 -13.27 -5.71
C VAL A 468 -6.39 -12.97 -6.58
N GLY A 469 -6.58 -12.98 -7.90
CA GLY A 469 -5.56 -12.60 -8.87
C GLY A 469 -6.15 -11.79 -10.01
N GLY A 470 -5.55 -10.64 -10.29
CA GLY A 470 -5.91 -9.75 -11.39
C GLY A 470 -5.24 -10.16 -12.70
N THR A 471 -5.97 -10.14 -13.83
CA THR A 471 -5.37 -10.42 -15.15
C THR A 471 -4.39 -9.33 -15.59
N ASN A 472 -4.63 -8.09 -15.13
CA ASN A 472 -3.84 -6.90 -15.45
C ASN A 472 -3.26 -6.27 -14.15
N ASP A 473 -2.94 -7.10 -13.18
CA ASP A 473 -2.22 -6.69 -11.98
C ASP A 473 -0.73 -6.53 -12.32
N PRO A 474 -0.15 -5.30 -12.23
CA PRO A 474 1.23 -5.07 -12.61
C PRO A 474 2.23 -5.62 -11.59
N ALA A 475 1.88 -5.60 -10.30
CA ALA A 475 2.79 -5.90 -9.20
C ALA A 475 2.80 -7.38 -8.84
N THR A 476 1.61 -8.04 -8.87
CA THR A 476 1.45 -9.47 -8.59
C THR A 476 0.65 -10.15 -9.71
N PRO A 477 1.29 -10.44 -10.83
CA PRO A 477 0.61 -11.01 -12.01
C PRO A 477 -0.14 -12.30 -11.68
N ILE A 478 -1.30 -12.48 -12.30
CA ILE A 478 -2.29 -13.56 -12.04
C ILE A 478 -1.69 -14.96 -11.90
N ARG A 479 -0.54 -15.21 -12.54
CA ARG A 479 0.16 -16.49 -12.47
C ARG A 479 0.50 -16.86 -11.01
N TRP A 480 0.92 -15.92 -10.21
CA TRP A 480 1.25 -16.16 -8.80
C TRP A 480 0.02 -16.56 -7.97
N ALA A 481 -1.15 -16.00 -8.28
CA ALA A 481 -2.40 -16.43 -7.66
C ALA A 481 -2.76 -17.88 -8.03
N GLN A 482 -2.48 -18.29 -9.27
CA GLN A 482 -2.68 -19.66 -9.73
C GLN A 482 -1.74 -20.64 -8.98
N GLU A 483 -0.49 -20.29 -8.83
CA GLU A 483 0.54 -21.08 -8.14
C GLU A 483 0.23 -21.18 -6.65
N MET A 484 0.00 -20.06 -5.97
CA MET A 484 -0.40 -20.03 -4.55
C MET A 484 -1.65 -20.86 -4.27
N THR A 485 -2.67 -20.77 -5.13
CA THR A 485 -3.90 -21.57 -4.98
C THR A 485 -3.60 -23.07 -5.07
N ALA A 486 -2.71 -23.46 -5.99
CA ALA A 486 -2.34 -24.87 -6.16
C ALA A 486 -1.56 -25.39 -4.95
N GLU A 487 -0.66 -24.62 -4.39
CA GLU A 487 0.16 -24.97 -3.23
C GLU A 487 -0.66 -25.03 -1.94
N LEU A 488 -1.59 -24.09 -1.74
CA LEU A 488 -2.52 -24.09 -0.61
C LEU A 488 -3.56 -25.22 -0.68
N GLY A 489 -3.73 -25.84 -1.85
CA GLY A 489 -4.45 -27.09 -2.01
C GLY A 489 -5.99 -26.95 -2.00
N PRO A 490 -6.73 -28.03 -1.68
CA PRO A 490 -8.15 -28.15 -2.02
C PRO A 490 -9.10 -27.23 -1.24
N ASN A 491 -8.67 -26.62 -0.15
CA ASN A 491 -9.45 -25.65 0.62
C ASN A 491 -9.24 -24.21 0.19
N ALA A 492 -8.34 -23.97 -0.79
CA ALA A 492 -8.18 -22.69 -1.46
C ALA A 492 -9.08 -22.62 -2.70
N ARG A 493 -9.61 -21.45 -3.00
CA ARG A 493 -10.38 -21.12 -4.20
C ARG A 493 -9.82 -19.86 -4.83
N MET A 494 -9.54 -19.93 -6.13
CA MET A 494 -9.10 -18.78 -6.88
C MET A 494 -10.29 -17.98 -7.39
N VAL A 495 -10.20 -16.67 -7.28
CA VAL A 495 -11.06 -15.68 -7.93
C VAL A 495 -10.21 -14.91 -8.93
N THR A 496 -10.68 -14.82 -10.16
CA THR A 496 -10.02 -14.04 -11.21
C THR A 496 -10.72 -12.69 -11.36
N PHE A 497 -9.99 -11.60 -11.19
CA PHE A 497 -10.45 -10.27 -11.56
C PHE A 497 -9.94 -9.91 -12.94
N THR A 498 -10.83 -9.42 -13.84
CA THR A 498 -10.49 -9.14 -15.23
C THR A 498 -10.16 -7.67 -15.50
N GLY A 499 -10.14 -6.83 -14.44
CA GLY A 499 -9.82 -5.39 -14.52
C GLY A 499 -8.35 -5.06 -14.30
N GLU A 500 -8.10 -3.78 -14.20
CA GLU A 500 -6.79 -3.17 -14.00
C GLU A 500 -6.48 -2.96 -12.52
N GLY A 501 -5.19 -2.99 -12.17
CA GLY A 501 -4.67 -2.54 -10.89
C GLY A 501 -4.37 -3.65 -9.90
N HIS A 502 -3.79 -3.24 -8.76
CA HIS A 502 -3.27 -4.08 -7.70
C HIS A 502 -4.06 -3.89 -6.41
N GLY A 503 -4.55 -4.98 -5.80
CA GLY A 503 -5.47 -4.94 -4.66
C GLY A 503 -6.91 -4.67 -5.10
N GLN A 504 -7.81 -5.62 -4.83
CA GLN A 504 -9.20 -5.54 -5.30
C GLN A 504 -10.20 -5.26 -4.17
N LEU A 505 -9.73 -5.26 -2.93
CA LEU A 505 -10.53 -4.91 -1.76
C LEU A 505 -11.14 -3.51 -1.94
N LEU A 506 -12.47 -3.42 -1.89
CA LEU A 506 -13.25 -2.19 -2.07
C LEU A 506 -13.11 -1.50 -3.44
N THR A 507 -12.37 -2.09 -4.40
CA THR A 507 -12.25 -1.58 -5.78
C THR A 507 -13.11 -2.35 -6.78
N SER A 508 -13.52 -3.56 -6.42
CA SER A 508 -14.45 -4.40 -7.19
C SER A 508 -15.56 -4.91 -6.29
N THR A 509 -16.80 -4.52 -6.57
CA THR A 509 -17.99 -4.99 -5.82
C THR A 509 -18.05 -6.50 -5.77
N CYS A 510 -17.84 -7.17 -6.92
CA CYS A 510 -17.87 -8.63 -7.00
C CYS A 510 -16.80 -9.30 -6.12
N VAL A 511 -15.56 -8.81 -6.13
CA VAL A 511 -14.48 -9.34 -5.27
C VAL A 511 -14.79 -9.08 -3.81
N THR A 512 -15.18 -7.85 -3.47
CA THR A 512 -15.53 -7.44 -2.10
C THR A 512 -16.66 -8.27 -1.51
N GLU A 513 -17.72 -8.60 -2.29
CA GLU A 513 -18.81 -9.47 -1.86
C GLU A 513 -18.34 -10.90 -1.56
N ILE A 514 -17.41 -11.45 -2.37
CA ILE A 514 -16.82 -12.77 -2.14
C ILE A 514 -15.97 -12.78 -0.86
N GLU A 515 -15.15 -11.78 -0.66
CA GLU A 515 -14.30 -11.63 0.52
C GLU A 515 -15.14 -11.48 1.80
N ALA A 516 -16.16 -10.64 1.73
CA ALA A 516 -17.14 -10.46 2.80
C ALA A 516 -17.85 -11.77 3.16
N ALA A 517 -18.34 -12.50 2.18
CA ALA A 517 -19.04 -13.77 2.39
C ALA A 517 -18.11 -14.83 3.03
N LEU A 518 -16.85 -14.86 2.64
CA LEU A 518 -15.87 -15.75 3.25
C LEU A 518 -15.58 -15.36 4.71
N LEU A 519 -15.23 -14.10 4.96
CA LEU A 519 -14.83 -13.64 6.29
C LEU A 519 -16.00 -13.66 7.29
N ALA A 520 -17.21 -13.29 6.86
CA ALA A 520 -18.38 -13.31 7.73
C ALA A 520 -18.89 -14.73 7.97
N ASP A 521 -19.14 -15.49 6.90
CA ASP A 521 -19.98 -16.69 6.92
C ASP A 521 -19.26 -17.98 6.47
N LEU A 522 -17.97 -17.93 6.19
CA LEU A 522 -17.13 -19.05 5.67
C LEU A 522 -17.64 -19.59 4.31
N THR A 523 -18.29 -18.73 3.53
CA THR A 523 -18.82 -19.11 2.22
C THR A 523 -17.72 -18.99 1.17
N LEU A 524 -17.38 -20.10 0.51
CA LEU A 524 -16.45 -20.13 -0.62
C LEU A 524 -17.17 -19.79 -1.92
N PRO A 525 -16.53 -19.09 -2.87
CA PRO A 525 -17.06 -18.93 -4.21
C PRO A 525 -17.06 -20.25 -4.99
N ASP A 526 -17.75 -20.27 -6.12
CA ASP A 526 -17.67 -21.37 -7.06
C ASP A 526 -16.23 -21.51 -7.62
N ASP A 527 -15.85 -22.73 -8.02
CA ASP A 527 -14.57 -22.96 -8.68
C ASP A 527 -14.49 -22.18 -10.00
N GLY A 528 -13.41 -21.39 -10.15
CA GLY A 528 -13.19 -20.57 -11.33
C GLY A 528 -14.09 -19.33 -11.36
N ALA A 529 -14.47 -18.79 -10.21
CA ALA A 529 -15.18 -17.53 -10.11
C ALA A 529 -14.40 -16.41 -10.84
N VAL A 530 -15.13 -15.62 -11.63
CA VAL A 530 -14.57 -14.49 -12.38
C VAL A 530 -15.38 -13.25 -12.01
N CYS A 531 -14.68 -12.20 -11.65
CA CYS A 531 -15.22 -10.87 -11.40
C CYS A 531 -14.76 -9.94 -12.51
N ASP A 532 -15.70 -9.31 -13.19
CA ASP A 532 -15.41 -8.26 -14.14
C ASP A 532 -15.33 -6.90 -13.40
N PRO A 533 -14.64 -5.89 -13.99
CA PRO A 533 -14.67 -4.53 -13.47
C PRO A 533 -16.10 -4.02 -13.31
N ASP A 534 -16.35 -3.26 -12.27
CA ASP A 534 -17.63 -2.60 -12.11
C ASP A 534 -17.90 -1.68 -13.30
N PRO A 535 -19.14 -1.62 -13.79
CA PRO A 535 -19.48 -0.71 -14.86
C PRO A 535 -19.24 0.74 -14.41
N ALA A 536 -18.73 1.57 -15.31
CA ALA A 536 -18.64 3.01 -15.03
C ALA A 536 -20.02 3.55 -14.67
N ILE A 537 -20.07 4.38 -13.63
CA ILE A 537 -21.31 5.01 -13.20
C ILE A 537 -21.68 6.06 -14.25
N GLU A 538 -22.83 5.87 -14.87
CA GLU A 538 -23.32 6.78 -15.90
C GLU A 538 -23.78 8.09 -15.27
N GLU A 539 -23.58 9.19 -16.00
CA GLU A 539 -24.11 10.50 -15.65
C GLU A 539 -25.63 10.43 -15.45
N PRO A 540 -26.15 10.89 -14.29
CA PRO A 540 -27.59 10.88 -14.08
C PRO A 540 -28.31 11.88 -15.01
N ALA A 541 -29.44 11.48 -15.57
CA ALA A 541 -30.18 12.26 -16.59
C ALA A 541 -30.60 13.69 -16.14
N TRP A 542 -30.59 13.98 -14.84
CA TRP A 542 -30.89 15.29 -14.29
C TRP A 542 -29.66 16.22 -14.21
N TRP A 543 -28.45 15.69 -14.34
CA TRP A 543 -27.17 16.39 -14.18
C TRP A 543 -26.98 17.54 -15.17
N ASP A 544 -27.29 17.30 -16.45
CA ASP A 544 -27.26 18.29 -17.52
C ASP A 544 -28.21 19.48 -17.31
N ASN A 545 -29.13 19.36 -16.36
CA ASN A 545 -30.11 20.41 -16.08
C ASN A 545 -29.68 21.36 -14.94
N LEU A 546 -28.49 21.15 -14.36
CA LEU A 546 -27.95 22.07 -13.37
C LEU A 546 -27.52 23.38 -14.05
N ASP A 547 -28.22 24.47 -13.75
CA ASP A 547 -27.95 25.81 -14.33
C ASP A 547 -27.02 26.59 -13.39
N PHE A 548 -25.73 26.56 -13.68
CA PHE A 548 -24.71 27.21 -12.86
C PHE A 548 -24.65 28.71 -13.15
N PRO A 549 -24.47 29.56 -12.12
CA PRO A 549 -24.23 30.98 -12.29
C PRO A 549 -22.98 31.29 -13.13
N ASP A 550 -22.96 32.45 -13.81
CA ASP A 550 -21.84 32.90 -14.65
C ASP A 550 -20.48 32.98 -13.91
N GLU A 551 -20.49 33.00 -12.58
CA GLU A 551 -19.30 33.05 -11.71
C GLU A 551 -18.58 31.71 -11.66
N PHE A 552 -19.22 30.58 -12.03
CA PHE A 552 -18.58 29.26 -12.11
C PHE A 552 -18.02 29.04 -13.52
N SER A 553 -16.85 28.41 -13.57
CA SER A 553 -16.28 27.95 -14.86
C SER A 553 -17.15 26.88 -15.51
N ASP A 554 -16.90 26.62 -16.78
CA ASP A 554 -17.26 25.32 -17.35
C ASP A 554 -16.53 24.20 -16.54
N VAL A 555 -16.96 22.94 -16.73
CA VAL A 555 -16.31 21.78 -16.10
C VAL A 555 -14.82 21.79 -16.43
N VAL A 556 -14.00 21.62 -15.41
CA VAL A 556 -12.53 21.59 -15.53
C VAL A 556 -12.01 20.24 -15.05
N ALA A 557 -11.05 19.71 -15.77
CA ALA A 557 -10.33 18.51 -15.33
C ALA A 557 -9.23 18.92 -14.33
N LEU A 558 -9.36 18.51 -13.09
CA LEU A 558 -8.34 18.66 -12.05
C LEU A 558 -8.02 17.27 -11.45
N PRO A 559 -7.32 16.41 -12.21
CA PRO A 559 -7.08 15.01 -11.81
C PRO A 559 -6.35 14.88 -10.47
N SER A 560 -5.44 15.81 -10.16
CA SER A 560 -4.75 15.83 -8.87
C SER A 560 -5.65 16.17 -7.68
N VAL A 561 -6.71 16.96 -7.88
CA VAL A 561 -7.74 17.22 -6.85
C VAL A 561 -8.56 15.95 -6.63
N SER A 562 -9.04 15.32 -7.70
CA SER A 562 -9.79 14.08 -7.63
C SER A 562 -8.96 12.96 -6.94
N ALA A 563 -7.69 12.85 -7.29
CA ALA A 563 -6.79 11.87 -6.68
C ALA A 563 -6.49 12.17 -5.20
N ALA A 564 -6.25 13.44 -4.84
CA ALA A 564 -6.03 13.82 -3.45
C ALA A 564 -7.26 13.55 -2.56
N LEU A 565 -8.45 13.51 -3.16
CA LEU A 565 -9.69 13.13 -2.50
C LEU A 565 -10.05 11.65 -2.68
N GLY A 566 -9.18 10.85 -3.32
CA GLY A 566 -9.40 9.42 -3.52
C GLY A 566 -10.57 9.06 -4.44
N LEU A 567 -10.99 9.96 -5.31
CA LEU A 567 -12.15 9.76 -6.16
C LEU A 567 -11.79 8.92 -7.38
N THR A 568 -12.48 7.80 -7.55
CA THR A 568 -12.35 6.91 -8.72
C THR A 568 -13.68 6.84 -9.47
N GLU A 569 -13.63 6.52 -10.77
CA GLU A 569 -14.83 6.35 -11.60
C GLU A 569 -15.79 5.25 -11.10
N SER A 570 -15.29 4.32 -10.31
CA SER A 570 -16.09 3.25 -9.70
C SER A 570 -16.92 3.70 -8.49
N LEU A 571 -16.63 4.88 -7.91
CA LEU A 571 -17.32 5.39 -6.73
C LEU A 571 -18.51 6.25 -7.08
N GLY A 572 -18.48 6.96 -8.20
CA GLY A 572 -19.53 7.86 -8.57
C GLY A 572 -19.23 8.61 -9.87
N TYR A 573 -20.23 9.35 -10.37
CA TYR A 573 -20.04 10.34 -11.42
C TYR A 573 -19.79 11.71 -10.78
N GLY A 574 -18.72 12.40 -11.17
CA GLY A 574 -18.38 13.67 -10.55
C GLY A 574 -17.77 14.66 -11.54
N GLU A 575 -18.00 15.95 -11.26
CA GLU A 575 -17.45 17.06 -12.02
C GLU A 575 -16.81 18.09 -11.10
N ILE A 576 -15.87 18.84 -11.63
CA ILE A 576 -15.20 19.92 -10.93
C ILE A 576 -15.41 21.22 -11.67
N ARG A 577 -15.72 22.28 -10.91
CA ARG A 577 -15.78 23.66 -11.41
C ARG A 577 -14.90 24.55 -10.54
N THR A 578 -14.48 25.68 -11.08
CA THR A 578 -13.74 26.69 -10.32
C THR A 578 -14.52 28.01 -10.32
N THR A 579 -14.32 28.80 -9.27
CA THR A 579 -14.95 30.14 -9.14
C THR A 579 -14.03 31.09 -8.38
N THR A 580 -14.23 32.38 -8.56
CA THR A 580 -13.57 33.46 -7.79
C THR A 580 -14.31 33.81 -6.50
N LEU A 581 -15.45 33.21 -6.23
CA LEU A 581 -16.19 33.36 -4.97
C LEU A 581 -15.39 32.71 -3.81
N GLY A 582 -15.54 33.21 -2.60
CA GLY A 582 -15.03 32.54 -1.42
C GLY A 582 -15.78 31.21 -1.15
N SER A 583 -15.22 30.32 -0.35
CA SER A 583 -15.79 28.98 -0.10
C SER A 583 -17.24 29.01 0.36
N GLN A 584 -17.59 29.89 1.32
CA GLN A 584 -18.97 30.02 1.79
C GLN A 584 -19.92 30.60 0.71
N GLU A 585 -19.48 31.59 -0.04
CA GLU A 585 -20.31 32.21 -1.11
C GLU A 585 -20.51 31.20 -2.25
N ALA A 586 -19.50 30.39 -2.57
CA ALA A 586 -19.59 29.33 -3.57
C ALA A 586 -20.54 28.22 -3.12
N SER A 587 -20.45 27.81 -1.85
CA SER A 587 -21.36 26.82 -1.25
C SER A 587 -22.84 27.33 -1.29
N ASP A 588 -23.10 28.58 -0.87
CA ASP A 588 -24.45 29.17 -0.88
C ASP A 588 -25.00 29.27 -2.31
N ALA A 589 -24.16 29.63 -3.29
CA ALA A 589 -24.53 29.69 -4.69
C ALA A 589 -24.85 28.30 -5.25
N PHE A 590 -24.05 27.30 -4.94
CA PHE A 590 -24.30 25.91 -5.35
C PHE A 590 -25.56 25.32 -4.72
N GLU A 591 -25.79 25.58 -3.41
CA GLU A 591 -27.05 25.23 -2.75
C GLU A 591 -28.28 25.83 -3.45
N THR A 592 -28.14 27.02 -4.02
CA THR A 592 -29.21 27.67 -4.79
C THR A 592 -29.50 26.91 -6.08
N VAL A 593 -28.48 26.43 -6.79
CA VAL A 593 -28.62 25.59 -7.99
C VAL A 593 -29.35 24.29 -7.65
N LEU A 594 -29.00 23.65 -6.55
CA LEU A 594 -29.58 22.38 -6.14
C LEU A 594 -31.01 22.53 -5.57
N ASN A 595 -31.35 23.64 -4.95
CA ASN A 595 -32.70 23.90 -4.43
C ASN A 595 -33.76 24.03 -5.54
N GLU A 596 -33.36 24.23 -6.79
CA GLU A 596 -34.25 24.18 -7.95
C GLU A 596 -34.49 22.75 -8.45
N SER A 597 -33.70 21.79 -7.94
CA SER A 597 -33.89 20.35 -8.12
C SER A 597 -34.58 19.73 -6.90
N ASP A 598 -35.29 18.62 -7.07
CA ASP A 598 -36.05 17.95 -5.98
C ASP A 598 -35.12 17.19 -5.00
N LEU A 599 -33.94 17.75 -4.65
CA LEU A 599 -32.96 17.16 -3.75
C LEU A 599 -33.23 17.53 -2.29
N GLU A 600 -33.09 16.54 -1.38
CA GLU A 600 -33.19 16.76 0.06
C GLU A 600 -31.80 16.86 0.70
N THR A 601 -31.52 17.94 1.43
CA THR A 601 -30.24 18.10 2.14
C THR A 601 -30.04 16.97 3.17
N ALA A 602 -28.95 16.23 3.04
CA ALA A 602 -28.55 15.18 3.98
C ALA A 602 -27.86 15.77 5.23
N GLY A 603 -27.18 16.90 5.07
CA GLY A 603 -26.46 17.66 6.11
C GLY A 603 -25.08 18.07 5.68
N ASN A 604 -24.43 18.86 6.51
CA ASN A 604 -23.05 19.29 6.30
C ASN A 604 -22.13 18.47 7.19
N GLN A 605 -20.95 18.14 6.68
CA GLN A 605 -19.87 17.50 7.43
C GLN A 605 -18.65 18.42 7.44
N ASP A 606 -17.90 18.39 8.55
CA ASP A 606 -16.59 19.03 8.66
C ASP A 606 -15.54 17.96 8.33
N LEU A 607 -14.81 18.14 7.23
CA LEU A 607 -13.72 17.25 6.82
C LEU A 607 -12.44 17.47 7.63
N GLY A 608 -12.41 18.47 8.53
CA GLY A 608 -11.20 18.83 9.25
C GLY A 608 -10.15 19.59 8.40
N ILE A 609 -10.43 19.79 7.10
CA ILE A 609 -9.58 20.55 6.16
C ILE A 609 -9.97 22.02 6.22
N ALA A 610 -9.01 22.91 6.44
CA ALA A 610 -9.26 24.34 6.48
C ALA A 610 -9.88 24.86 5.17
N ASP A 611 -10.80 25.84 5.26
CA ASP A 611 -11.47 26.47 4.13
C ASP A 611 -12.22 25.48 3.21
N THR A 612 -12.76 24.38 3.79
CA THR A 612 -13.52 23.36 3.06
C THR A 612 -14.93 23.23 3.63
N ILE A 613 -15.92 23.10 2.77
CA ILE A 613 -17.33 22.88 3.12
C ILE A 613 -17.81 21.66 2.36
N GLU A 614 -18.32 20.66 3.07
CA GLU A 614 -18.98 19.50 2.49
C GLU A 614 -20.46 19.50 2.81
N THR A 615 -21.28 19.27 1.80
CA THR A 615 -22.74 19.15 1.95
C THR A 615 -23.24 17.95 1.15
N GLY A 616 -23.98 17.07 1.80
CA GLY A 616 -24.65 15.94 1.18
C GLY A 616 -26.11 16.25 0.85
N TYR A 617 -26.59 15.70 -0.26
CA TYR A 617 -27.99 15.78 -0.70
C TYR A 617 -28.47 14.39 -1.11
N PHE A 618 -29.73 14.07 -0.85
CA PHE A 618 -30.35 12.84 -1.34
C PHE A 618 -31.24 13.12 -2.55
N THR A 619 -31.14 12.30 -3.58
CA THR A 619 -32.09 12.30 -4.69
C THR A 619 -33.43 11.71 -4.24
N PRO A 620 -34.52 11.94 -4.98
CA PRO A 620 -35.82 11.30 -4.69
C PRO A 620 -35.75 9.76 -4.73
N GLU A 621 -34.84 9.20 -5.48
CA GLU A 621 -34.57 7.77 -5.59
C GLU A 621 -33.77 7.23 -4.39
N GLY A 622 -33.12 8.11 -3.65
CA GLY A 622 -32.35 7.78 -2.46
C GLY A 622 -30.84 7.79 -2.65
N ASP A 623 -30.36 8.10 -3.86
CA ASP A 623 -28.94 8.25 -4.15
C ASP A 623 -28.35 9.47 -3.46
N LEU A 624 -27.04 9.52 -3.28
CA LEU A 624 -26.35 10.62 -2.61
C LEU A 624 -25.61 11.49 -3.62
N LEU A 625 -25.81 12.80 -3.53
CA LEU A 625 -24.96 13.81 -4.15
C LEU A 625 -24.12 14.47 -3.05
N VAL A 626 -22.82 14.44 -3.19
CA VAL A 626 -21.89 15.14 -2.30
C VAL A 626 -21.31 16.34 -3.03
N VAL A 627 -21.30 17.48 -2.35
CA VAL A 627 -20.69 18.72 -2.84
C VAL A 627 -19.59 19.11 -1.89
N ILE A 628 -18.37 19.23 -2.39
CA ILE A 628 -17.20 19.67 -1.63
C ILE A 628 -16.74 21.00 -2.24
N VAL A 629 -16.76 22.05 -1.43
CA VAL A 629 -16.28 23.37 -1.80
C VAL A 629 -14.98 23.65 -1.07
N MET A 630 -13.89 23.82 -1.81
CA MET A 630 -12.54 24.01 -1.30
C MET A 630 -12.06 25.42 -1.69
N GLY A 631 -11.92 26.29 -0.71
CA GLY A 631 -11.34 27.61 -0.91
C GLY A 631 -9.83 27.55 -1.14
N PRO A 632 -9.21 28.69 -1.51
CA PRO A 632 -7.77 28.74 -1.79
C PRO A 632 -6.88 28.28 -0.64
N ASP A 633 -7.29 28.48 0.61
CA ASP A 633 -6.53 28.12 1.81
C ASP A 633 -6.58 26.59 2.09
N ALA A 634 -7.54 25.86 1.52
CA ALA A 634 -7.63 24.41 1.61
C ALA A 634 -6.39 23.73 0.99
N PHE A 635 -5.86 24.27 -0.09
CA PHE A 635 -4.68 23.76 -0.80
C PHE A 635 -3.35 24.13 -0.14
N ASP A 636 -3.37 24.83 0.98
CA ASP A 636 -2.21 25.09 1.85
C ASP A 636 -2.12 24.07 3.00
N THR A 637 -3.07 23.14 3.09
CA THR A 637 -3.05 22.02 4.05
C THR A 637 -2.22 20.85 3.53
N ASP A 638 -1.78 19.99 4.41
CA ASP A 638 -0.97 18.82 4.03
C ASP A 638 -1.75 17.85 3.12
N GLU A 639 -3.06 17.73 3.34
CA GLU A 639 -3.97 16.82 2.62
C GLU A 639 -4.14 17.18 1.14
N LEU A 640 -4.18 18.49 0.83
CA LEU A 640 -4.46 18.96 -0.53
C LEU A 640 -3.27 19.70 -1.19
N SER A 641 -2.13 19.76 -0.51
CA SER A 641 -0.95 20.48 -1.01
C SER A 641 -0.45 19.94 -2.36
N SER A 642 -0.58 18.64 -2.59
CA SER A 642 -0.23 17.99 -3.86
C SER A 642 -1.06 18.47 -5.05
N ALA A 643 -2.31 18.87 -4.81
CA ALA A 643 -3.21 19.37 -5.83
C ALA A 643 -3.05 20.86 -6.12
N LYS A 644 -2.34 21.61 -5.26
CA LYS A 644 -2.22 23.07 -5.32
C LYS A 644 -1.73 23.61 -6.67
N ALA A 645 -0.77 22.93 -7.28
CA ALA A 645 -0.20 23.36 -8.57
C ALA A 645 -1.20 23.28 -9.73
N SER A 646 -2.23 22.45 -9.62
CA SER A 646 -3.26 22.23 -10.63
C SER A 646 -4.43 23.21 -10.50
N VAL A 647 -4.58 23.88 -9.36
CA VAL A 647 -5.68 24.81 -9.09
C VAL A 647 -5.27 26.22 -9.51
N PRO A 648 -6.09 26.93 -10.31
CA PRO A 648 -5.78 28.31 -10.67
C PRO A 648 -5.64 29.19 -9.42
N PRO A 649 -4.58 30.02 -9.32
CA PRO A 649 -4.29 30.80 -8.12
C PRO A 649 -5.46 31.67 -7.65
N GLY A 650 -5.84 31.54 -6.38
CA GLY A 650 -6.89 32.32 -5.74
C GLY A 650 -8.30 31.95 -6.15
N GLN A 651 -8.51 30.80 -6.77
CA GLN A 651 -9.84 30.28 -7.07
C GLN A 651 -10.29 29.24 -6.03
N THR A 652 -11.59 29.20 -5.82
CA THR A 652 -12.29 28.14 -5.08
C THR A 652 -12.63 27.02 -6.05
N VAL A 653 -12.43 25.78 -5.63
CA VAL A 653 -12.79 24.57 -6.37
C VAL A 653 -14.10 24.03 -5.80
N VAL A 654 -15.03 23.69 -6.67
CA VAL A 654 -16.28 23.03 -6.32
C VAL A 654 -16.30 21.67 -7.01
N LEU A 655 -16.24 20.63 -6.22
CA LEU A 655 -16.42 19.26 -6.64
C LEU A 655 -17.83 18.81 -6.25
N TYR A 656 -18.52 18.19 -7.16
CA TYR A 656 -19.80 17.54 -6.86
C TYR A 656 -19.79 16.12 -7.41
N LEU A 657 -20.16 15.17 -6.56
CA LEU A 657 -20.03 13.75 -6.80
C LEU A 657 -21.37 13.05 -6.55
N TYR A 658 -21.89 12.39 -7.58
CA TYR A 658 -23.09 11.57 -7.51
C TYR A 658 -22.71 10.12 -7.17
N LEU A 659 -23.31 9.59 -6.12
CA LEU A 659 -23.10 8.26 -5.60
C LEU A 659 -24.43 7.50 -5.65
N PRO A 660 -24.68 6.64 -6.64
CA PRO A 660 -25.86 5.79 -6.68
C PRO A 660 -25.82 4.79 -5.53
N GLN A 661 -27.03 4.45 -4.97
CA GLN A 661 -27.15 3.48 -3.87
C GLN A 661 -27.45 2.07 -4.36
#